data_549a80476c66d4dcd5f3b31f121b66d5
#
_entry.id   549a80476c66d4dcd5f3b31f121b66d5
#
_cell.length_a   1.000
_cell.length_b   1.000
_cell.length_c   1.000
_cell.angle_alpha   90.00
_cell.angle_beta   90.00
_cell.angle_gamma   90.00
#
_symmetry.space_group_name_H-M   'P 1'
#
loop_
_entity.id
_entity.type
_entity.pdbx_description
1 polymer ?
#
loop_
_entity_poly.entity_id
_entity_poly.type
_entity_poly.pdbx_seq_one_letter_code
_entity_poly.pdbx_strand_id
1 'polypeptide(L)'
;MIKNFIITAWRNLRRNKVFSFINVFGLAVGLTCCMLISAYLYSELTYDTYPVNAKRIYRVVLHTNNGNVATEFPNPDVAVGPGIKSAFPQVLDYTRLITTAPTFVSYETKKFKENNIIGADSNFFRLFSIPLLSGDSKTALTAPNSIVITKAMENKYFGNLPGLGKALFIGGAVFNVTGVIDKIPDDSHFHADAFTSMTTYVKPSSRQSWSNIGFYTYLLLDKNADPKKLEARFPELVEKNVVPEIQHDMGISLAEARKSVNTFIFYLQPLTSIHLHSAAKFELEANGDIHYVYIFGALAMFILLLACINFTNLSIASAAKRSKEIGIRKVLGSAKNKLISQFLTESVMLTLLATVFAFGMVFLLLPYFNDVSGKQFTFGFFLNYKALLLSVALTLFVGIVAGIYPAFFLSSFKIIAILKGNGGSKQASKSNLRSSLIVFQFAISTALIIATFVVYQQLHYMQNKKLGYNKDQVLVINDAYTLHDNIVPLKQQLLNDSRVVNATISGNIPSFKDMGGTVTYVKEVADKGTRSEIPTGIYWVENSYIPTLGMQIIKGRNFYPPSPADSISVIVNEMAVHELGIGNDDPIGKTIIRSGQRHYIIVGVVKDFNFASAKQKIAPLMMLPANRPEGNIILKVRTADVHKLVSDIKTQWDAYSSGTPFSYTFLDDQFESLYKTEERTGQIFTSFAVIAVIIASLGLFGLAAFMIRQRVKEIGIRKVLGATSGSITVMLSKEFLKLIVIASLIAFPLTWYAMSKWLQDFAYRIDIQWWVFVLAAGIALLVATITISFQSIKAALANPVKSLRSE
;
A
#
# COMPACT_ATOMS: atom_id res chain seq x y z
N MET A 1 32.77 -35.56 -16.66
CA MET A 1 33.29 -34.21 -16.31
C MET A 1 32.49 -33.52 -15.21
N ILE A 2 31.19 -33.35 -15.34
CA ILE A 2 30.32 -32.67 -14.35
C ILE A 2 30.44 -33.30 -12.96
N LYS A 3 30.42 -34.63 -12.83
CA LYS A 3 30.61 -35.34 -11.55
C LYS A 3 31.91 -34.97 -10.82
N ASN A 4 33.02 -34.80 -11.56
CA ASN A 4 34.30 -34.37 -10.96
C ASN A 4 34.26 -32.90 -10.53
N PHE A 5 33.56 -32.03 -11.25
CA PHE A 5 33.36 -30.62 -10.86
C PHE A 5 32.55 -30.53 -9.57
N ILE A 6 31.46 -31.30 -9.45
CA ILE A 6 30.64 -31.39 -8.24
C ILE A 6 31.45 -31.84 -7.02
N ILE A 7 32.25 -32.92 -7.14
CA ILE A 7 33.09 -33.43 -6.07
C ILE A 7 34.14 -32.38 -5.65
N THR A 8 34.77 -31.72 -6.62
CA THR A 8 35.75 -30.66 -6.36
C THR A 8 35.12 -29.46 -5.65
N ALA A 9 33.97 -29.03 -6.08
CA ALA A 9 33.18 -27.94 -5.46
C ALA A 9 32.84 -28.30 -3.99
N TRP A 10 32.34 -29.52 -3.75
CA TRP A 10 31.98 -29.98 -2.40
C TRP A 10 33.17 -30.05 -1.44
N ARG A 11 34.35 -30.55 -1.89
CA ARG A 11 35.59 -30.54 -1.12
C ARG A 11 36.06 -29.11 -0.80
N ASN A 12 35.89 -28.17 -1.73
CA ASN A 12 36.25 -26.78 -1.54
C ASN A 12 35.37 -26.08 -0.49
N LEU A 13 34.08 -26.37 -0.51
CA LEU A 13 33.10 -25.90 0.47
C LEU A 13 33.49 -26.30 1.90
N ARG A 14 33.83 -27.57 2.09
CA ARG A 14 34.24 -28.11 3.40
C ARG A 14 35.60 -27.54 3.90
N ARG A 15 36.49 -27.22 2.98
CA ARG A 15 37.84 -26.70 3.33
C ARG A 15 37.80 -25.22 3.74
N ASN A 16 36.90 -24.41 3.17
CA ASN A 16 36.81 -22.98 3.42
C ASN A 16 35.50 -22.59 4.12
N LYS A 17 35.18 -23.19 5.27
CA LYS A 17 33.90 -23.10 5.96
C LYS A 17 33.35 -21.67 6.14
N VAL A 18 34.17 -20.74 6.68
CA VAL A 18 33.72 -19.34 6.93
C VAL A 18 33.39 -18.61 5.64
N PHE A 19 34.20 -18.78 4.61
CA PHE A 19 33.99 -18.17 3.31
C PHE A 19 32.71 -18.71 2.63
N SER A 20 32.53 -20.03 2.65
CA SER A 20 31.35 -20.69 2.09
C SER A 20 30.10 -20.29 2.85
N PHE A 21 30.14 -20.18 4.18
CA PHE A 21 29.03 -19.74 5.01
C PHE A 21 28.60 -18.31 4.65
N ILE A 22 29.54 -17.35 4.60
CA ILE A 22 29.20 -15.96 4.27
C ILE A 22 28.58 -15.85 2.87
N ASN A 23 29.10 -16.61 1.89
CA ASN A 23 28.54 -16.62 0.52
C ASN A 23 27.16 -17.24 0.45
N VAL A 24 26.97 -18.42 1.04
CA VAL A 24 25.68 -19.13 1.03
C VAL A 24 24.65 -18.31 1.81
N PHE A 25 25.00 -17.79 2.98
CA PHE A 25 24.09 -16.99 3.80
C PHE A 25 23.72 -15.67 3.10
N GLY A 26 24.68 -14.93 2.55
CA GLY A 26 24.42 -13.67 1.83
C GLY A 26 23.53 -13.88 0.59
N LEU A 27 23.78 -14.96 -0.18
CA LEU A 27 22.92 -15.33 -1.31
C LEU A 27 21.53 -15.81 -0.86
N ALA A 28 21.47 -16.61 0.24
CA ALA A 28 20.20 -17.08 0.79
C ALA A 28 19.29 -15.93 1.23
N VAL A 29 19.84 -14.93 1.95
CA VAL A 29 19.12 -13.73 2.35
C VAL A 29 18.63 -12.96 1.12
N GLY A 30 19.50 -12.74 0.13
CA GLY A 30 19.12 -12.04 -1.10
C GLY A 30 18.03 -12.77 -1.90
N LEU A 31 18.15 -14.09 -2.02
CA LEU A 31 17.12 -14.91 -2.70
C LEU A 31 15.81 -14.94 -1.93
N THR A 32 15.84 -15.05 -0.58
CA THR A 32 14.64 -14.97 0.26
C THR A 32 13.87 -13.69 0.04
N CYS A 33 14.56 -12.54 0.11
CA CYS A 33 13.93 -11.24 -0.16
C CYS A 33 13.35 -11.17 -1.57
N CYS A 34 14.11 -11.64 -2.56
CA CYS A 34 13.66 -11.64 -3.94
C CYS A 34 12.43 -12.53 -4.13
N MET A 35 12.37 -13.71 -3.50
CA MET A 35 11.22 -14.62 -3.56
C MET A 35 9.97 -14.00 -2.92
N LEU A 36 10.10 -13.44 -1.72
CA LEU A 36 8.98 -12.81 -1.00
C LEU A 36 8.44 -11.59 -1.76
N ILE A 37 9.34 -10.71 -2.22
CA ILE A 37 8.91 -9.54 -3.02
C ILE A 37 8.30 -9.98 -4.36
N SER A 38 8.87 -10.99 -5.02
CA SER A 38 8.30 -11.50 -6.28
C SER A 38 6.89 -12.06 -6.08
N ALA A 39 6.61 -12.70 -4.94
CA ALA A 39 5.27 -13.16 -4.59
C ALA A 39 4.31 -11.97 -4.41
N TYR A 40 4.74 -10.91 -3.73
CA TYR A 40 3.97 -9.68 -3.59
C TYR A 40 3.71 -9.02 -4.95
N LEU A 41 4.75 -8.82 -5.75
CA LEU A 41 4.63 -8.23 -7.10
C LEU A 41 3.71 -9.06 -8.00
N TYR A 42 3.81 -10.39 -7.94
CA TYR A 42 2.92 -11.28 -8.67
C TYR A 42 1.47 -11.07 -8.25
N SER A 43 1.18 -11.03 -6.95
CA SER A 43 -0.17 -10.77 -6.43
C SER A 43 -0.69 -9.40 -6.91
N GLU A 44 0.12 -8.33 -6.84
CA GLU A 44 -0.30 -6.99 -7.29
C GLU A 44 -0.56 -6.91 -8.80
N LEU A 45 0.25 -7.58 -9.61
CA LEU A 45 0.15 -7.54 -11.07
C LEU A 45 -0.91 -8.49 -11.64
N THR A 46 -1.38 -9.47 -10.86
CA THR A 46 -2.40 -10.44 -11.30
C THR A 46 -3.80 -10.14 -10.79
N TYR A 47 -4.01 -8.97 -10.18
CA TYR A 47 -5.35 -8.55 -9.75
C TYR A 47 -6.34 -8.62 -10.90
N ASP A 48 -7.54 -9.13 -10.61
CA ASP A 48 -8.68 -9.22 -11.55
C ASP A 48 -8.40 -10.01 -12.83
N THR A 49 -7.40 -10.91 -12.82
CA THR A 49 -7.13 -11.77 -13.97
C THR A 49 -7.88 -13.11 -13.92
N TYR A 50 -8.54 -13.42 -12.82
CA TYR A 50 -9.27 -14.68 -12.61
C TYR A 50 -10.51 -14.88 -13.50
N PRO A 51 -11.27 -13.84 -13.93
CA PRO A 51 -12.40 -14.06 -14.83
C PRO A 51 -11.93 -14.55 -16.21
N VAL A 52 -12.60 -15.54 -16.78
CA VAL A 52 -12.26 -16.10 -18.09
C VAL A 52 -12.18 -15.02 -19.18
N ASN A 53 -13.01 -14.00 -19.08
CA ASN A 53 -13.07 -12.87 -20.01
C ASN A 53 -12.40 -11.59 -19.48
N ALA A 54 -11.52 -11.66 -18.49
CA ALA A 54 -10.94 -10.49 -17.84
C ALA A 54 -10.43 -9.39 -18.80
N LYS A 55 -9.77 -9.79 -19.91
CA LYS A 55 -9.25 -8.88 -20.95
C LYS A 55 -10.33 -8.19 -21.79
N ARG A 56 -11.60 -8.60 -21.67
CA ARG A 56 -12.75 -8.10 -22.42
C ARG A 56 -13.77 -7.40 -21.52
N ILE A 57 -13.53 -7.42 -20.21
CA ILE A 57 -14.36 -6.72 -19.22
C ILE A 57 -13.76 -5.35 -18.99
N TYR A 58 -14.62 -4.33 -19.09
CA TYR A 58 -14.27 -2.93 -18.87
C TYR A 58 -15.25 -2.32 -17.88
N ARG A 59 -14.74 -1.52 -16.96
CA ARG A 59 -15.57 -0.68 -16.08
C ARG A 59 -15.85 0.64 -16.77
N VAL A 60 -17.09 1.15 -16.65
CA VAL A 60 -17.44 2.49 -17.08
C VAL A 60 -17.09 3.47 -15.96
N VAL A 61 -16.32 4.49 -16.28
CA VAL A 61 -15.93 5.57 -15.34
C VAL A 61 -16.47 6.89 -15.88
N LEU A 62 -17.02 7.69 -14.98
CA LEU A 62 -17.45 9.05 -15.26
C LEU A 62 -16.32 10.00 -14.85
N HIS A 63 -15.79 10.74 -15.82
CA HIS A 63 -14.89 11.87 -15.59
C HIS A 63 -15.69 13.16 -15.64
N THR A 64 -15.55 14.00 -14.62
CA THR A 64 -16.14 15.34 -14.57
C THR A 64 -15.09 16.37 -14.23
N ASN A 65 -15.21 17.53 -14.79
CA ASN A 65 -14.33 18.66 -14.47
C ASN A 65 -15.19 19.84 -13.98
N ASN A 66 -15.20 20.07 -12.69
CA ASN A 66 -15.95 21.14 -12.07
C ASN A 66 -14.98 22.26 -11.65
N GLY A 67 -14.99 23.34 -12.40
CA GLY A 67 -14.01 24.41 -12.26
C GLY A 67 -12.61 23.91 -12.62
N ASN A 68 -11.67 23.95 -11.68
CA ASN A 68 -10.28 23.48 -11.86
C ASN A 68 -10.02 22.09 -11.25
N VAL A 69 -11.06 21.38 -10.80
CA VAL A 69 -10.92 20.08 -10.13
C VAL A 69 -11.50 18.97 -11.01
N ALA A 70 -10.62 18.24 -11.66
CA ALA A 70 -10.98 16.99 -12.34
C ALA A 70 -11.28 15.90 -11.30
N THR A 71 -12.40 15.20 -11.46
CA THR A 71 -12.80 14.11 -10.56
C THR A 71 -13.30 12.94 -11.39
N GLU A 72 -12.88 11.74 -11.01
CA GLU A 72 -13.31 10.49 -11.62
C GLU A 72 -14.20 9.72 -10.65
N PHE A 73 -15.31 9.21 -11.15
CA PHE A 73 -16.28 8.40 -10.43
C PHE A 73 -16.41 7.03 -11.10
N PRO A 74 -16.07 5.94 -10.40
CA PRO A 74 -16.09 4.59 -10.98
C PRO A 74 -17.48 3.98 -10.99
N ASN A 75 -18.47 4.72 -10.48
CA ASN A 75 -19.84 4.29 -10.22
C ASN A 75 -20.88 5.23 -10.87
N PRO A 76 -20.94 5.32 -12.21
CA PRO A 76 -21.98 6.08 -12.91
C PRO A 76 -23.38 5.61 -12.52
N ASP A 77 -24.41 6.30 -13.01
CA ASP A 77 -25.78 6.04 -12.61
C ASP A 77 -26.39 4.78 -13.25
N VAL A 78 -27.54 4.40 -12.74
CA VAL A 78 -28.25 3.14 -12.98
C VAL A 78 -28.55 2.84 -14.45
N ALA A 79 -28.84 3.86 -15.26
CA ALA A 79 -29.20 3.70 -16.67
C ALA A 79 -28.01 3.54 -17.63
N VAL A 80 -26.79 3.83 -17.18
CA VAL A 80 -25.60 3.87 -18.04
C VAL A 80 -25.30 2.49 -18.65
N GLY A 81 -25.28 1.43 -17.85
CA GLY A 81 -25.03 0.07 -18.32
C GLY A 81 -26.05 -0.42 -19.35
N PRO A 82 -27.35 -0.43 -19.02
CA PRO A 82 -28.42 -0.79 -19.96
C PRO A 82 -28.40 0.06 -21.23
N GLY A 83 -28.18 1.36 -21.09
CA GLY A 83 -28.17 2.30 -22.22
C GLY A 83 -27.01 2.07 -23.18
N ILE A 84 -25.80 1.83 -22.67
CA ILE A 84 -24.65 1.48 -23.49
C ILE A 84 -24.88 0.15 -24.22
N LYS A 85 -25.38 -0.89 -23.54
CA LYS A 85 -25.69 -2.18 -24.19
C LYS A 85 -26.72 -2.05 -25.29
N SER A 86 -27.78 -1.26 -25.10
CA SER A 86 -28.81 -1.07 -26.10
C SER A 86 -28.32 -0.26 -27.32
N ALA A 87 -27.41 0.68 -27.12
CA ALA A 87 -26.89 1.55 -28.18
C ALA A 87 -25.78 0.90 -29.02
N PHE A 88 -25.02 -0.04 -28.45
CA PHE A 88 -23.81 -0.56 -29.07
C PHE A 88 -23.80 -2.10 -29.11
N PRO A 89 -24.01 -2.71 -30.30
CA PRO A 89 -24.02 -4.17 -30.45
C PRO A 89 -22.70 -4.87 -30.07
N GLN A 90 -21.59 -4.12 -30.04
CA GLN A 90 -20.28 -4.64 -29.59
C GLN A 90 -20.23 -4.95 -28.08
N VAL A 91 -21.19 -4.45 -27.32
CA VAL A 91 -21.34 -4.74 -25.88
C VAL A 91 -22.24 -5.97 -25.76
N LEU A 92 -21.63 -7.12 -25.47
CA LEU A 92 -22.35 -8.39 -25.37
C LEU A 92 -23.22 -8.47 -24.12
N ASP A 93 -22.69 -7.98 -22.99
CA ASP A 93 -23.39 -7.98 -21.72
C ASP A 93 -22.90 -6.87 -20.81
N TYR A 94 -23.67 -6.55 -19.75
CA TYR A 94 -23.28 -5.63 -18.69
C TYR A 94 -23.70 -6.19 -17.34
N THR A 95 -23.03 -5.79 -16.27
CA THR A 95 -23.46 -6.03 -14.89
C THR A 95 -23.16 -4.81 -14.03
N ARG A 96 -24.06 -4.51 -13.11
CA ARG A 96 -23.92 -3.41 -12.15
C ARG A 96 -23.74 -3.96 -10.76
N LEU A 97 -22.96 -3.26 -9.94
CA LEU A 97 -22.85 -3.47 -8.51
C LEU A 97 -23.28 -2.21 -7.77
N ILE A 98 -23.91 -2.37 -6.62
CA ILE A 98 -24.20 -1.29 -5.68
C ILE A 98 -23.73 -1.71 -4.29
N THR A 99 -22.99 -0.84 -3.61
CA THR A 99 -22.62 -1.05 -2.21
C THR A 99 -23.79 -0.72 -1.30
N THR A 100 -24.01 -1.54 -0.29
CA THR A 100 -24.96 -1.23 0.78
C THR A 100 -24.21 -0.71 2.00
N ALA A 101 -24.87 0.11 2.80
CA ALA A 101 -24.34 0.47 4.10
C ALA A 101 -24.20 -0.79 4.98
N PRO A 102 -23.19 -0.82 5.89
CA PRO A 102 -23.09 -1.88 6.88
C PRO A 102 -24.44 -2.10 7.58
N THR A 103 -24.89 -3.35 7.64
CA THR A 103 -26.23 -3.66 8.15
C THR A 103 -26.21 -4.88 9.07
N PHE A 104 -27.22 -4.97 9.94
CA PHE A 104 -27.39 -6.14 10.78
C PHE A 104 -28.17 -7.22 10.04
N VAL A 105 -27.59 -8.41 10.04
CA VAL A 105 -28.20 -9.63 9.51
C VAL A 105 -28.55 -10.53 10.67
N SER A 106 -29.77 -11.07 10.70
CA SER A 106 -30.18 -12.00 11.75
C SER A 106 -30.79 -13.27 11.18
N TYR A 107 -30.57 -14.33 11.93
CA TYR A 107 -31.17 -15.65 11.74
C TYR A 107 -31.49 -16.23 13.12
N GLU A 108 -32.77 -16.48 13.40
CA GLU A 108 -33.22 -16.90 14.75
C GLU A 108 -32.68 -15.96 15.84
N THR A 109 -31.90 -16.47 16.78
CA THR A 109 -31.29 -15.73 17.89
C THR A 109 -29.96 -15.08 17.54
N LYS A 110 -29.34 -15.42 16.38
CA LYS A 110 -28.07 -14.89 15.95
C LYS A 110 -28.27 -13.56 15.22
N LYS A 111 -27.50 -12.55 15.61
CA LYS A 111 -27.51 -11.22 14.96
C LYS A 111 -26.06 -10.72 14.87
N PHE A 112 -25.60 -10.46 13.65
CA PHE A 112 -24.25 -9.94 13.39
C PHE A 112 -24.34 -8.75 12.45
N LYS A 113 -23.38 -7.83 12.58
CA LYS A 113 -23.16 -6.75 11.62
C LYS A 113 -22.34 -7.29 10.45
N GLU A 114 -22.86 -7.11 9.24
CA GLU A 114 -22.18 -7.39 7.99
C GLU A 114 -21.81 -6.09 7.30
N ASN A 115 -20.54 -5.96 6.92
CA ASN A 115 -20.01 -4.72 6.35
C ASN A 115 -19.99 -4.75 4.82
N ASN A 116 -19.96 -5.95 4.22
CA ASN A 116 -19.65 -6.15 2.81
C ASN A 116 -20.80 -6.93 2.13
N ILE A 117 -21.99 -6.34 2.06
CA ILE A 117 -23.09 -6.83 1.24
C ILE A 117 -23.16 -5.97 -0.02
N ILE A 118 -23.13 -6.60 -1.20
CA ILE A 118 -23.17 -5.93 -2.49
C ILE A 118 -24.42 -6.33 -3.25
N GLY A 119 -25.19 -5.35 -3.75
CA GLY A 119 -26.27 -5.62 -4.71
C GLY A 119 -25.68 -5.85 -6.09
N ALA A 120 -26.12 -6.90 -6.81
CA ALA A 120 -25.59 -7.28 -8.12
C ALA A 120 -26.68 -7.70 -9.09
N ASP A 121 -26.46 -7.46 -10.39
CA ASP A 121 -27.33 -7.96 -11.46
C ASP A 121 -27.25 -9.49 -11.57
N SER A 122 -28.30 -10.12 -12.09
CA SER A 122 -28.46 -11.60 -12.14
C SER A 122 -27.36 -12.33 -12.93
N ASN A 123 -26.65 -11.64 -13.83
CA ASN A 123 -25.58 -12.22 -14.64
C ASN A 123 -24.18 -12.07 -14.03
N PHE A 124 -24.06 -11.45 -12.84
CA PHE A 124 -22.80 -11.13 -12.18
C PHE A 124 -21.85 -12.32 -12.07
N PHE A 125 -22.31 -13.45 -11.50
CA PHE A 125 -21.46 -14.64 -11.30
C PHE A 125 -20.96 -15.24 -12.62
N ARG A 126 -21.75 -15.14 -13.68
CA ARG A 126 -21.36 -15.62 -15.02
C ARG A 126 -20.32 -14.68 -15.66
N LEU A 127 -20.52 -13.37 -15.55
CA LEU A 127 -19.63 -12.37 -16.13
C LEU A 127 -18.24 -12.43 -15.46
N PHE A 128 -18.19 -12.53 -14.14
CA PHE A 128 -16.96 -12.63 -13.38
C PHE A 128 -16.46 -14.07 -13.22
N SER A 129 -17.14 -15.07 -13.81
CA SER A 129 -16.75 -16.50 -13.76
C SER A 129 -16.59 -17.04 -12.34
N ILE A 130 -17.46 -16.62 -11.40
CA ILE A 130 -17.46 -17.07 -10.01
C ILE A 130 -18.38 -18.28 -9.90
N PRO A 131 -17.87 -19.49 -9.55
CA PRO A 131 -18.70 -20.68 -9.43
C PRO A 131 -19.51 -20.67 -8.11
N LEU A 132 -20.76 -21.15 -8.18
CA LEU A 132 -21.56 -21.43 -7.00
C LEU A 132 -21.27 -22.84 -6.50
N LEU A 133 -21.13 -23.00 -5.18
CA LEU A 133 -21.05 -24.30 -4.50
C LEU A 133 -22.43 -24.96 -4.44
N SER A 134 -23.50 -24.13 -4.28
CA SER A 134 -24.90 -24.55 -4.33
C SER A 134 -25.76 -23.45 -4.93
N GLY A 135 -26.87 -23.82 -5.58
CA GLY A 135 -27.72 -22.90 -6.34
C GLY A 135 -27.37 -22.88 -7.83
N ASP A 136 -28.12 -22.09 -8.62
CA ASP A 136 -27.89 -21.92 -10.05
C ASP A 136 -27.50 -20.47 -10.38
N SER A 137 -26.35 -20.28 -10.97
CA SER A 137 -25.79 -18.97 -11.35
C SER A 137 -26.66 -18.17 -12.34
N LYS A 138 -27.63 -18.81 -13.02
CA LYS A 138 -28.56 -18.13 -13.93
C LYS A 138 -29.73 -17.50 -13.19
N THR A 139 -30.15 -18.10 -12.08
CA THR A 139 -31.39 -17.74 -11.38
C THR A 139 -31.18 -17.16 -9.98
N ALA A 140 -29.99 -17.33 -9.40
CA ALA A 140 -29.70 -16.98 -8.02
C ALA A 140 -30.02 -15.52 -7.62
N LEU A 141 -29.83 -14.56 -8.53
CA LEU A 141 -30.09 -13.13 -8.27
C LEU A 141 -31.20 -12.54 -9.19
N THR A 142 -32.14 -13.35 -9.68
CA THR A 142 -33.21 -12.86 -10.57
C THR A 142 -34.38 -12.28 -9.80
N ALA A 143 -34.79 -12.91 -8.71
CA ALA A 143 -35.93 -12.45 -7.90
C ALA A 143 -35.48 -11.37 -6.88
N PRO A 144 -36.37 -10.40 -6.56
CA PRO A 144 -36.11 -9.44 -5.49
C PRO A 144 -35.92 -10.19 -4.16
N ASN A 145 -35.13 -9.62 -3.25
CA ASN A 145 -34.75 -10.18 -1.95
C ASN A 145 -34.13 -11.59 -2.02
N SER A 146 -33.51 -11.93 -3.16
CA SER A 146 -32.60 -13.08 -3.25
C SER A 146 -31.23 -12.70 -2.73
N ILE A 147 -30.56 -13.65 -2.05
CA ILE A 147 -29.21 -13.45 -1.53
C ILE A 147 -28.33 -14.67 -1.81
N VAL A 148 -27.13 -14.45 -2.32
CA VAL A 148 -26.05 -15.44 -2.42
C VAL A 148 -25.01 -15.11 -1.38
N ILE A 149 -24.67 -16.08 -0.54
CA ILE A 149 -23.74 -15.91 0.61
C ILE A 149 -22.45 -16.67 0.39
N THR A 150 -21.39 -16.25 1.07
CA THR A 150 -20.13 -17.01 1.12
C THR A 150 -20.27 -18.22 2.05
N LYS A 151 -19.41 -19.22 1.85
CA LYS A 151 -19.33 -20.39 2.74
C LYS A 151 -19.00 -19.99 4.19
N ALA A 152 -18.20 -18.94 4.37
CA ALA A 152 -17.90 -18.36 5.69
C ALA A 152 -19.18 -17.84 6.36
N MET A 153 -20.00 -17.08 5.62
CA MET A 153 -21.27 -16.55 6.12
C MET A 153 -22.28 -17.67 6.36
N GLU A 154 -22.34 -18.68 5.49
CA GLU A 154 -23.17 -19.89 5.72
C GLU A 154 -22.84 -20.55 7.05
N ASN A 155 -21.56 -20.82 7.32
CA ASN A 155 -21.11 -21.42 8.56
C ASN A 155 -21.41 -20.54 9.80
N LYS A 156 -21.29 -19.22 9.68
CA LYS A 156 -21.56 -18.23 10.74
C LYS A 156 -23.01 -18.27 11.21
N TYR A 157 -23.97 -18.32 10.27
CA TYR A 157 -25.41 -18.28 10.58
C TYR A 157 -25.99 -19.66 10.81
N PHE A 158 -25.67 -20.62 9.98
CA PHE A 158 -26.32 -21.93 9.94
C PHE A 158 -25.47 -23.08 10.53
N GLY A 159 -24.21 -22.80 10.86
CA GLY A 159 -23.29 -23.83 11.33
C GLY A 159 -23.00 -24.86 10.24
N ASN A 160 -23.25 -26.12 10.52
CA ASN A 160 -23.04 -27.23 9.58
C ASN A 160 -24.27 -27.51 8.69
N LEU A 161 -25.36 -26.76 8.85
CA LEU A 161 -26.59 -26.96 8.04
C LEU A 161 -26.48 -26.21 6.71
N PRO A 162 -27.02 -26.77 5.60
CA PRO A 162 -27.07 -26.07 4.34
C PRO A 162 -27.87 -24.76 4.46
N GLY A 163 -27.34 -23.68 3.88
CA GLY A 163 -27.98 -22.36 3.88
C GLY A 163 -29.01 -22.19 2.76
N LEU A 164 -28.89 -22.96 1.67
CA LEU A 164 -29.75 -22.83 0.50
C LEU A 164 -31.23 -22.98 0.87
N GLY A 165 -32.08 -22.05 0.43
CA GLY A 165 -33.53 -22.01 0.72
C GLY A 165 -33.90 -21.46 2.09
N LYS A 166 -32.93 -21.13 2.96
CA LYS A 166 -33.19 -20.50 4.27
C LYS A 166 -33.37 -18.98 4.11
N ALA A 167 -34.06 -18.38 5.07
CA ALA A 167 -34.32 -16.95 5.12
C ALA A 167 -33.42 -16.25 6.12
N LEU A 168 -32.85 -15.10 5.70
CA LEU A 168 -32.12 -14.16 6.54
C LEU A 168 -32.92 -12.88 6.67
N PHE A 169 -32.89 -12.24 7.81
CA PHE A 169 -33.54 -10.96 8.03
C PHE A 169 -32.49 -9.83 7.96
N ILE A 170 -32.64 -8.89 7.00
CA ILE A 170 -31.64 -7.87 6.69
C ILE A 170 -32.38 -6.52 6.55
N GLY A 171 -32.02 -5.52 7.36
CA GLY A 171 -32.53 -4.16 7.23
C GLY A 171 -34.07 -4.05 7.25
N GLY A 172 -34.76 -4.92 8.00
CA GLY A 172 -36.23 -4.94 8.07
C GLY A 172 -36.94 -5.79 7.00
N ALA A 173 -36.22 -6.45 6.11
CA ALA A 173 -36.76 -7.30 5.05
C ALA A 173 -36.22 -8.75 5.13
N VAL A 174 -37.03 -9.69 4.63
CA VAL A 174 -36.65 -11.10 4.53
C VAL A 174 -35.96 -11.37 3.21
N PHE A 175 -34.76 -11.96 3.24
CA PHE A 175 -33.99 -12.38 2.08
C PHE A 175 -33.87 -13.90 2.05
N ASN A 176 -34.12 -14.50 0.90
CA ASN A 176 -33.99 -15.94 0.71
C ASN A 176 -32.62 -16.28 0.15
N VAL A 177 -31.92 -17.21 0.79
CA VAL A 177 -30.62 -17.72 0.32
C VAL A 177 -30.84 -18.59 -0.91
N THR A 178 -30.41 -18.10 -2.06
CA THR A 178 -30.58 -18.71 -3.38
C THR A 178 -29.31 -19.32 -3.95
N GLY A 179 -28.19 -19.12 -3.27
CA GLY A 179 -26.91 -19.72 -3.64
C GLY A 179 -25.86 -19.55 -2.57
N VAL A 180 -24.82 -20.36 -2.68
CA VAL A 180 -23.63 -20.29 -1.83
C VAL A 180 -22.39 -20.31 -2.74
N ILE A 181 -21.44 -19.40 -2.50
CA ILE A 181 -20.13 -19.37 -3.13
C ILE A 181 -19.05 -19.75 -2.10
N ASP A 182 -17.86 -20.11 -2.55
CA ASP A 182 -16.73 -20.31 -1.62
C ASP A 182 -16.30 -18.97 -1.03
N LYS A 183 -15.56 -18.19 -1.76
CA LYS A 183 -15.20 -16.78 -1.49
C LYS A 183 -14.89 -16.08 -2.81
N ILE A 184 -14.87 -14.77 -2.79
CA ILE A 184 -14.29 -14.00 -3.88
C ILE A 184 -12.76 -14.20 -3.85
N PRO A 185 -12.09 -14.36 -5.00
CA PRO A 185 -10.63 -14.46 -5.05
C PRO A 185 -9.93 -13.28 -4.37
N ASP A 186 -8.86 -13.56 -3.61
CA ASP A 186 -8.14 -12.55 -2.83
C ASP A 186 -7.43 -11.47 -3.70
N ASP A 187 -7.31 -11.72 -5.01
CA ASP A 187 -6.80 -10.82 -6.05
C ASP A 187 -7.92 -10.13 -6.85
N SER A 188 -9.04 -9.85 -6.22
CA SER A 188 -10.16 -9.08 -6.77
C SER A 188 -10.19 -7.66 -6.21
N HIS A 189 -10.62 -6.67 -7.02
CA HIS A 189 -10.79 -5.28 -6.57
C HIS A 189 -12.06 -5.06 -5.74
N PHE A 190 -12.81 -6.11 -5.45
CA PHE A 190 -13.95 -6.12 -4.52
C PHE A 190 -14.03 -7.44 -3.77
N HIS A 191 -14.49 -7.37 -2.52
CA HIS A 191 -14.83 -8.55 -1.71
C HIS A 191 -16.20 -8.34 -1.08
N ALA A 192 -16.98 -9.40 -0.98
CA ALA A 192 -18.28 -9.38 -0.33
C ALA A 192 -18.53 -10.68 0.43
N ASP A 193 -19.22 -10.55 1.57
CA ASP A 193 -19.72 -11.67 2.34
C ASP A 193 -21.01 -12.22 1.77
N ALA A 194 -21.78 -11.34 1.07
CA ALA A 194 -23.00 -11.70 0.40
C ALA A 194 -23.31 -10.81 -0.80
N PHE A 195 -24.06 -11.36 -1.75
CA PHE A 195 -24.60 -10.64 -2.90
C PHE A 195 -26.12 -10.69 -2.88
N THR A 196 -26.75 -9.52 -2.94
CA THR A 196 -28.21 -9.39 -3.04
C THR A 196 -28.64 -9.04 -4.46
N SER A 197 -29.86 -9.41 -4.83
CA SER A 197 -30.38 -9.09 -6.17
C SER A 197 -30.49 -7.59 -6.40
N MET A 198 -30.01 -7.10 -7.55
CA MET A 198 -30.19 -5.72 -8.01
C MET A 198 -31.66 -5.31 -8.08
N THR A 199 -32.55 -6.23 -8.38
CA THR A 199 -33.99 -5.98 -8.46
C THR A 199 -34.63 -5.59 -7.11
N THR A 200 -33.94 -5.82 -6.00
CA THR A 200 -34.34 -5.32 -4.67
C THR A 200 -34.23 -3.80 -4.59
N TYR A 201 -33.21 -3.22 -5.23
CA TYR A 201 -32.88 -1.79 -5.16
C TYR A 201 -33.46 -1.00 -6.34
N VAL A 202 -33.41 -1.60 -7.54
CA VAL A 202 -33.82 -0.96 -8.79
C VAL A 202 -35.13 -1.60 -9.24
N LYS A 203 -36.26 -0.91 -8.96
CA LYS A 203 -37.56 -1.34 -9.46
C LYS A 203 -37.75 -0.91 -10.92
N PRO A 204 -38.54 -1.64 -11.72
CA PRO A 204 -38.89 -1.23 -13.11
C PRO A 204 -39.51 0.18 -13.20
N SER A 205 -40.26 0.58 -12.16
CA SER A 205 -40.87 1.91 -12.04
C SER A 205 -39.90 3.01 -11.55
N SER A 206 -38.66 2.66 -11.18
CA SER A 206 -37.68 3.63 -10.71
C SER A 206 -37.20 4.49 -11.88
N ARG A 207 -36.93 5.77 -11.60
CA ARG A 207 -36.36 6.69 -12.59
C ARG A 207 -35.01 6.13 -13.08
N GLN A 208 -34.89 6.03 -14.41
CA GLN A 208 -33.63 5.61 -15.05
C GLN A 208 -32.75 6.84 -15.25
N SER A 209 -32.01 7.23 -14.21
CA SER A 209 -31.14 8.41 -14.24
C SER A 209 -29.77 8.11 -14.85
N TRP A 210 -29.17 9.12 -15.50
CA TRP A 210 -27.84 9.11 -16.14
C TRP A 210 -26.84 10.06 -15.50
N SER A 211 -27.33 11.09 -14.82
CA SER A 211 -26.53 12.23 -14.36
C SER A 211 -26.00 12.11 -12.94
N ASN A 212 -26.42 11.08 -12.20
CA ASN A 212 -26.02 10.84 -10.83
C ASN A 212 -24.93 9.73 -10.77
N ILE A 213 -24.53 9.36 -9.57
CA ILE A 213 -23.57 8.27 -9.30
C ILE A 213 -24.20 7.25 -8.36
N GLY A 214 -23.69 6.00 -8.39
CA GLY A 214 -24.13 4.97 -7.44
C GLY A 214 -23.89 3.53 -7.87
N PHE A 215 -23.68 3.25 -9.15
CA PHE A 215 -23.64 1.89 -9.68
C PHE A 215 -22.31 1.60 -10.40
N TYR A 216 -21.51 0.69 -9.87
CA TYR A 216 -20.31 0.23 -10.56
C TYR A 216 -20.72 -0.63 -11.75
N THR A 217 -20.53 -0.09 -12.94
CA THR A 217 -20.99 -0.71 -14.20
C THR A 217 -19.84 -1.35 -14.95
N TYR A 218 -19.97 -2.66 -15.22
CA TYR A 218 -19.01 -3.44 -15.98
C TYR A 218 -19.63 -3.92 -17.28
N LEU A 219 -18.89 -3.82 -18.37
CA LEU A 219 -19.29 -4.21 -19.72
C LEU A 219 -18.44 -5.37 -20.20
N LEU A 220 -19.06 -6.37 -20.81
CA LEU A 220 -18.39 -7.42 -21.55
C LEU A 220 -18.41 -7.08 -23.04
N LEU A 221 -17.24 -6.81 -23.61
CA LEU A 221 -17.10 -6.47 -25.03
C LEU A 221 -16.93 -7.71 -25.91
N ASP A 222 -17.32 -7.60 -27.20
CA ASP A 222 -16.99 -8.58 -28.22
C ASP A 222 -15.47 -8.71 -28.40
N LYS A 223 -15.00 -9.88 -28.85
CA LYS A 223 -13.57 -10.16 -29.06
C LYS A 223 -12.91 -9.19 -30.04
N ASN A 224 -13.67 -8.70 -31.00
CA ASN A 224 -13.21 -7.82 -32.08
C ASN A 224 -13.54 -6.34 -31.81
N ALA A 225 -14.17 -6.03 -30.68
CA ALA A 225 -14.49 -4.65 -30.33
C ALA A 225 -13.23 -3.86 -30.00
N ASP A 226 -13.14 -2.66 -30.58
CA ASP A 226 -12.13 -1.68 -30.22
C ASP A 226 -12.69 -0.75 -29.13
N PRO A 227 -12.19 -0.84 -27.88
CA PRO A 227 -12.73 -0.03 -26.79
C PRO A 227 -12.63 1.47 -27.04
N LYS A 228 -11.55 1.93 -27.70
CA LYS A 228 -11.37 3.36 -27.99
C LYS A 228 -12.36 3.89 -29.02
N LYS A 229 -12.69 3.07 -30.04
CA LYS A 229 -13.71 3.44 -31.04
C LYS A 229 -15.10 3.46 -30.41
N LEU A 230 -15.38 2.57 -29.46
CA LEU A 230 -16.62 2.55 -28.71
C LEU A 230 -16.74 3.80 -27.82
N GLU A 231 -15.70 4.10 -27.08
CA GLU A 231 -15.60 5.26 -26.18
C GLU A 231 -15.78 6.59 -26.93
N ALA A 232 -15.21 6.73 -28.11
CA ALA A 232 -15.35 7.93 -28.94
C ALA A 232 -16.81 8.27 -29.32
N ARG A 233 -17.74 7.32 -29.15
CA ARG A 233 -19.16 7.50 -29.42
C ARG A 233 -19.99 7.78 -28.15
N PHE A 234 -19.42 7.72 -26.97
CA PHE A 234 -20.14 8.00 -25.73
C PHE A 234 -20.69 9.43 -25.61
N PRO A 235 -20.09 10.47 -26.22
CA PRO A 235 -20.70 11.79 -26.27
C PRO A 235 -22.10 11.80 -26.90
N GLU A 236 -22.42 10.85 -27.82
CA GLU A 236 -23.77 10.69 -28.39
C GLU A 236 -24.79 10.32 -27.30
N LEU A 237 -24.38 9.50 -26.32
CA LEU A 237 -25.23 9.11 -25.19
C LEU A 237 -25.43 10.26 -24.20
N VAL A 238 -24.38 11.05 -23.95
CA VAL A 238 -24.45 12.23 -23.09
C VAL A 238 -25.44 13.24 -23.66
N GLU A 239 -25.31 13.59 -24.94
CA GLU A 239 -26.22 14.50 -25.62
C GLU A 239 -27.64 14.00 -25.59
N LYS A 240 -27.87 12.70 -25.82
CA LYS A 240 -29.21 12.12 -25.92
C LYS A 240 -29.92 11.97 -24.57
N ASN A 241 -29.19 11.64 -23.52
CA ASN A 241 -29.79 11.21 -22.26
C ASN A 241 -29.45 12.16 -21.09
N VAL A 242 -28.17 12.62 -20.96
CA VAL A 242 -27.75 13.45 -19.82
C VAL A 242 -28.20 14.91 -20.00
N VAL A 243 -28.06 15.46 -21.20
CA VAL A 243 -28.43 16.88 -21.47
C VAL A 243 -29.91 17.15 -21.17
N PRO A 244 -30.87 16.33 -21.65
CA PRO A 244 -32.30 16.54 -21.34
C PRO A 244 -32.61 16.33 -19.85
N GLU A 245 -31.93 15.41 -19.20
CA GLU A 245 -32.10 15.15 -17.76
C GLU A 245 -31.66 16.36 -16.93
N ILE A 246 -30.47 16.91 -17.19
CA ILE A 246 -29.95 18.11 -16.52
C ILE A 246 -30.84 19.33 -16.82
N GLN A 247 -31.30 19.50 -18.06
CA GLN A 247 -32.25 20.56 -18.42
C GLN A 247 -33.52 20.51 -17.57
N HIS A 248 -34.10 19.32 -17.45
CA HIS A 248 -35.34 19.12 -16.68
C HIS A 248 -35.11 19.31 -15.17
N ASP A 249 -34.06 18.70 -14.62
CA ASP A 249 -33.80 18.67 -13.16
C ASP A 249 -33.35 20.04 -12.62
N MET A 250 -32.63 20.82 -13.43
CA MET A 250 -32.16 22.12 -13.05
C MET A 250 -33.09 23.25 -13.50
N GLY A 251 -34.09 22.96 -14.36
CA GLY A 251 -34.97 23.99 -14.90
C GLY A 251 -34.25 25.05 -15.74
N ILE A 252 -33.15 24.68 -16.40
CA ILE A 252 -32.29 25.59 -17.20
C ILE A 252 -32.56 25.40 -18.70
N SER A 253 -32.05 26.33 -19.52
CA SER A 253 -32.16 26.22 -20.98
C SER A 253 -31.31 25.05 -21.52
N LEU A 254 -31.67 24.55 -22.73
CA LEU A 254 -30.90 23.49 -23.40
C LEU A 254 -29.44 23.89 -23.64
N ALA A 255 -29.19 25.18 -23.96
CA ALA A 255 -27.82 25.70 -24.16
C ALA A 255 -27.01 25.69 -22.87
N GLU A 256 -27.62 26.04 -21.74
CA GLU A 256 -27.00 25.97 -20.42
C GLU A 256 -26.77 24.53 -19.98
N ALA A 257 -27.73 23.61 -20.21
CA ALA A 257 -27.59 22.20 -19.94
C ALA A 257 -26.39 21.58 -20.71
N ARG A 258 -26.26 21.87 -22.01
CA ARG A 258 -25.12 21.46 -22.82
C ARG A 258 -23.78 21.98 -22.25
N LYS A 259 -23.77 23.23 -21.81
CA LYS A 259 -22.57 23.82 -21.19
C LYS A 259 -22.22 23.12 -19.87
N SER A 260 -23.20 22.80 -19.04
CA SER A 260 -23.02 22.12 -17.77
C SER A 260 -22.48 20.69 -17.93
N VAL A 261 -22.91 19.97 -18.98
CA VAL A 261 -22.45 18.60 -19.24
C VAL A 261 -21.19 18.51 -20.11
N ASN A 262 -20.65 19.63 -20.56
CA ASN A 262 -19.46 19.64 -21.42
C ASN A 262 -18.22 19.00 -20.76
N THR A 263 -18.29 18.79 -19.44
CA THR A 263 -17.26 18.12 -18.63
C THR A 263 -17.62 16.69 -18.28
N PHE A 264 -18.80 16.16 -18.70
CA PHE A 264 -19.22 14.79 -18.48
C PHE A 264 -18.64 13.87 -19.54
N ILE A 265 -17.64 13.08 -19.18
CA ILE A 265 -16.98 12.16 -20.09
C ILE A 265 -17.04 10.76 -19.52
N PHE A 266 -17.77 9.86 -20.21
CA PHE A 266 -17.66 8.43 -19.90
C PHE A 266 -16.48 7.83 -20.64
N TYR A 267 -15.70 6.98 -19.95
CA TYR A 267 -14.62 6.23 -20.56
C TYR A 267 -14.56 4.79 -20.03
N LEU A 268 -13.82 3.93 -20.72
CA LEU A 268 -13.70 2.51 -20.44
C LEU A 268 -12.36 2.21 -19.77
N GLN A 269 -12.40 1.73 -18.55
CA GLN A 269 -11.22 1.27 -17.82
C GLN A 269 -11.14 -0.26 -17.88
N PRO A 270 -10.03 -0.84 -18.39
CA PRO A 270 -9.85 -2.29 -18.38
C PRO A 270 -9.92 -2.85 -16.95
N LEU A 271 -10.61 -3.96 -16.75
CA LEU A 271 -10.76 -4.61 -15.45
C LEU A 271 -9.41 -4.79 -14.74
N THR A 272 -8.42 -5.33 -15.46
CA THR A 272 -7.08 -5.62 -14.93
C THR A 272 -6.22 -4.38 -14.62
N SER A 273 -6.69 -3.18 -14.96
CA SER A 273 -6.01 -1.92 -14.64
C SER A 273 -6.59 -1.19 -13.43
N ILE A 274 -7.73 -1.64 -12.91
CA ILE A 274 -8.43 -0.96 -11.80
C ILE A 274 -7.50 -0.86 -10.59
N HIS A 275 -7.00 -1.99 -10.12
CA HIS A 275 -6.24 -2.07 -8.88
C HIS A 275 -5.00 -1.17 -8.82
N LEU A 276 -4.24 -1.05 -9.90
CA LEU A 276 -2.95 -0.34 -9.89
C LEU A 276 -2.98 1.06 -10.54
N HIS A 277 -4.02 1.38 -11.32
CA HIS A 277 -4.02 2.60 -12.13
C HIS A 277 -5.25 3.48 -11.92
N SER A 278 -6.24 3.05 -11.12
CA SER A 278 -7.39 3.89 -10.85
C SER A 278 -7.09 4.92 -9.76
N ALA A 279 -7.37 6.19 -10.07
CA ALA A 279 -7.34 7.30 -9.12
C ALA A 279 -8.76 7.80 -8.79
N ALA A 280 -9.79 7.04 -9.15
CA ALA A 280 -11.19 7.42 -8.97
C ALA A 280 -11.58 7.51 -7.49
N LYS A 281 -12.48 8.43 -7.17
CA LYS A 281 -13.08 8.54 -5.83
C LYS A 281 -14.15 7.44 -5.66
N PHE A 282 -14.37 7.01 -4.42
CA PHE A 282 -15.38 6.00 -4.08
C PHE A 282 -15.16 4.63 -4.73
N GLU A 283 -13.91 4.18 -4.79
CA GLU A 283 -13.61 2.80 -5.18
C GLU A 283 -14.27 1.80 -4.21
N LEU A 284 -14.60 0.61 -4.72
CA LEU A 284 -15.19 -0.48 -3.89
C LEU A 284 -14.28 -0.85 -2.73
N GLU A 285 -12.96 -0.90 -2.99
CA GLU A 285 -11.92 -1.11 -1.98
C GLU A 285 -10.72 -0.20 -2.26
N ALA A 286 -9.83 -0.11 -1.30
CA ALA A 286 -8.61 0.67 -1.47
C ALA A 286 -7.72 0.05 -2.54
N ASN A 287 -7.39 0.82 -3.56
CA ASN A 287 -6.50 0.41 -4.65
C ASN A 287 -5.04 0.34 -4.21
N GLY A 288 -4.27 -0.49 -4.91
CA GLY A 288 -2.82 -0.42 -4.93
C GLY A 288 -2.33 0.79 -5.74
N ASP A 289 -1.01 0.92 -5.81
CA ASP A 289 -0.36 1.95 -6.62
C ASP A 289 0.81 1.32 -7.38
N ILE A 290 0.84 1.50 -8.69
CA ILE A 290 1.88 0.98 -9.59
C ILE A 290 3.28 1.48 -9.21
N HIS A 291 3.39 2.66 -8.58
CA HIS A 291 4.68 3.19 -8.11
C HIS A 291 5.31 2.29 -7.04
N TYR A 292 4.50 1.72 -6.12
CA TYR A 292 5.01 0.75 -5.14
C TYR A 292 5.50 -0.54 -5.79
N VAL A 293 4.84 -1.00 -6.86
CA VAL A 293 5.29 -2.16 -7.65
C VAL A 293 6.68 -1.90 -8.23
N TYR A 294 6.91 -0.73 -8.82
CA TYR A 294 8.23 -0.36 -9.34
C TYR A 294 9.28 -0.20 -8.24
N ILE A 295 8.94 0.42 -7.12
CA ILE A 295 9.85 0.61 -5.98
C ILE A 295 10.27 -0.76 -5.41
N PHE A 296 9.32 -1.64 -5.14
CA PHE A 296 9.62 -2.96 -4.58
C PHE A 296 10.37 -3.85 -5.57
N GLY A 297 10.03 -3.76 -6.86
CA GLY A 297 10.80 -4.43 -7.92
C GLY A 297 12.27 -3.95 -7.96
N ALA A 298 12.50 -2.66 -7.89
CA ALA A 298 13.85 -2.09 -7.81
C ALA A 298 14.58 -2.53 -6.54
N LEU A 299 13.90 -2.54 -5.38
CA LEU A 299 14.45 -3.02 -4.11
C LEU A 299 14.88 -4.49 -4.19
N ALA A 300 14.03 -5.37 -4.74
CA ALA A 300 14.36 -6.78 -4.93
C ALA A 300 15.60 -6.94 -5.82
N MET A 301 15.65 -6.20 -6.93
CA MET A 301 16.80 -6.19 -7.83
C MET A 301 18.07 -5.69 -7.14
N PHE A 302 18.00 -4.61 -6.37
CA PHE A 302 19.17 -4.07 -5.64
C PHE A 302 19.70 -5.05 -4.60
N ILE A 303 18.82 -5.68 -3.80
CA ILE A 303 19.24 -6.67 -2.80
C ILE A 303 19.89 -7.89 -3.47
N LEU A 304 19.33 -8.34 -4.59
CA LEU A 304 19.90 -9.44 -5.35
C LEU A 304 21.28 -9.07 -5.93
N LEU A 305 21.42 -7.86 -6.48
CA LEU A 305 22.68 -7.33 -6.96
C LEU A 305 23.71 -7.21 -5.82
N LEU A 306 23.31 -6.73 -4.63
CA LEU A 306 24.18 -6.68 -3.46
C LEU A 306 24.68 -8.07 -3.06
N ALA A 307 23.82 -9.08 -3.08
CA ALA A 307 24.18 -10.46 -2.79
C ALA A 307 25.16 -11.01 -3.86
N CYS A 308 24.92 -10.75 -5.15
CA CYS A 308 25.81 -11.14 -6.24
C CYS A 308 27.16 -10.43 -6.15
N ILE A 309 27.18 -9.13 -5.87
CA ILE A 309 28.40 -8.34 -5.69
C ILE A 309 29.21 -8.86 -4.51
N ASN A 310 28.55 -9.15 -3.40
CA ASN A 310 29.19 -9.74 -2.22
C ASN A 310 29.84 -11.08 -2.56
N PHE A 311 29.11 -11.97 -3.23
CA PHE A 311 29.65 -13.25 -3.70
C PHE A 311 30.86 -13.06 -4.63
N THR A 312 30.75 -12.14 -5.61
CA THR A 312 31.83 -11.82 -6.55
C THR A 312 33.07 -11.29 -5.83
N ASN A 313 32.92 -10.34 -4.92
CA ASN A 313 34.02 -9.75 -4.13
C ASN A 313 34.75 -10.80 -3.32
N LEU A 314 34.02 -11.68 -2.65
CA LEU A 314 34.59 -12.76 -1.85
C LEU A 314 35.23 -13.84 -2.73
N SER A 315 34.65 -14.18 -3.88
CA SER A 315 35.20 -15.15 -4.82
C SER A 315 36.52 -14.65 -5.41
N ILE A 316 36.64 -13.37 -5.79
CA ILE A 316 37.88 -12.75 -6.23
C ILE A 316 38.92 -12.76 -5.12
N ALA A 317 38.52 -12.46 -3.89
CA ALA A 317 39.39 -12.49 -2.75
C ALA A 317 40.00 -13.90 -2.53
N SER A 318 39.20 -14.97 -2.65
CA SER A 318 39.66 -16.34 -2.51
C SER A 318 40.52 -16.83 -3.70
N ALA A 319 40.37 -16.19 -4.85
CA ALA A 319 41.07 -16.52 -6.09
C ALA A 319 42.62 -16.49 -5.98
N ALA A 320 43.13 -15.56 -5.19
CA ALA A 320 44.57 -15.44 -4.97
C ALA A 320 45.19 -16.68 -4.33
N LYS A 321 44.47 -17.40 -3.45
CA LYS A 321 44.91 -18.65 -2.88
C LYS A 321 44.91 -19.80 -3.90
N ARG A 322 44.04 -19.74 -4.90
CA ARG A 322 43.89 -20.78 -5.94
C ARG A 322 44.76 -20.53 -7.16
N SER A 323 45.49 -19.42 -7.21
CA SER A 323 46.32 -19.05 -8.38
C SER A 323 47.39 -20.09 -8.68
N LYS A 324 48.05 -20.62 -7.62
CA LYS A 324 49.05 -21.69 -7.78
C LYS A 324 48.44 -22.97 -8.36
N GLU A 325 47.30 -23.41 -7.87
CA GLU A 325 46.54 -24.57 -8.35
C GLU A 325 46.16 -24.41 -9.83
N ILE A 326 45.63 -23.21 -10.17
CA ILE A 326 45.21 -22.88 -11.55
C ILE A 326 46.45 -22.82 -12.48
N GLY A 327 47.57 -22.30 -11.99
CA GLY A 327 48.82 -22.27 -12.71
C GLY A 327 49.29 -23.67 -13.06
N ILE A 328 49.34 -24.58 -12.09
CA ILE A 328 49.71 -25.99 -12.29
C ILE A 328 48.79 -26.67 -13.33
N ARG A 329 47.46 -26.48 -13.21
CA ARG A 329 46.50 -27.06 -14.16
C ARG A 329 46.66 -26.53 -15.58
N LYS A 330 47.02 -25.27 -15.75
CA LYS A 330 47.32 -24.68 -17.04
C LYS A 330 48.62 -25.22 -17.64
N VAL A 331 49.65 -25.41 -16.83
CA VAL A 331 50.88 -26.05 -17.25
C VAL A 331 50.63 -27.49 -17.72
N LEU A 332 49.73 -28.20 -17.07
CA LEU A 332 49.28 -29.54 -17.41
C LEU A 332 48.28 -29.58 -18.59
N GLY A 333 48.08 -28.48 -19.32
CA GLY A 333 47.29 -28.42 -20.55
C GLY A 333 45.80 -28.17 -20.40
N SER A 334 45.30 -27.71 -19.23
CA SER A 334 43.87 -27.39 -19.04
C SER A 334 43.48 -26.17 -19.88
N ALA A 335 42.54 -26.38 -20.84
CA ALA A 335 41.95 -25.31 -21.67
C ALA A 335 41.21 -24.27 -20.81
N LYS A 336 41.27 -23.00 -21.22
CA LYS A 336 40.61 -21.85 -20.54
C LYS A 336 39.13 -22.10 -20.31
N ASN A 337 38.40 -22.63 -21.30
CA ASN A 337 36.95 -22.90 -21.23
C ASN A 337 36.60 -23.95 -20.17
N LYS A 338 37.47 -24.97 -19.95
CA LYS A 338 37.25 -25.98 -18.89
C LYS A 338 37.36 -25.35 -17.49
N LEU A 339 38.26 -24.39 -17.30
CA LEU A 339 38.36 -23.66 -16.05
C LEU A 339 37.18 -22.74 -15.81
N ILE A 340 36.71 -22.03 -16.82
CA ILE A 340 35.49 -21.19 -16.76
C ILE A 340 34.30 -22.04 -16.36
N SER A 341 34.04 -23.15 -17.07
CA SER A 341 32.94 -24.06 -16.78
C SER A 341 33.00 -24.62 -15.34
N GLN A 342 34.22 -24.97 -14.85
CA GLN A 342 34.40 -25.43 -13.49
C GLN A 342 33.97 -24.36 -12.46
N PHE A 343 34.40 -23.10 -12.61
CA PHE A 343 34.06 -22.02 -11.69
C PHE A 343 32.57 -21.66 -11.75
N LEU A 344 31.97 -21.65 -12.94
CA LEU A 344 30.54 -21.46 -13.09
C LEU A 344 29.73 -22.58 -12.41
N THR A 345 30.13 -23.84 -12.59
CA THR A 345 29.50 -24.97 -11.89
C THR A 345 29.60 -24.82 -10.37
N GLU A 346 30.77 -24.39 -9.85
CA GLU A 346 30.95 -24.14 -8.42
C GLU A 346 30.01 -23.03 -7.90
N SER A 347 29.89 -21.93 -8.66
CA SER A 347 28.99 -20.81 -8.31
C SER A 347 27.53 -21.24 -8.32
N VAL A 348 27.08 -21.98 -9.35
CA VAL A 348 25.73 -22.51 -9.45
C VAL A 348 25.41 -23.48 -8.30
N MET A 349 26.36 -24.34 -7.90
CA MET A 349 26.18 -25.25 -6.76
C MET A 349 26.02 -24.50 -5.44
N LEU A 350 26.83 -23.43 -5.23
CA LEU A 350 26.68 -22.56 -4.05
C LEU A 350 25.33 -21.86 -4.02
N THR A 351 24.87 -21.38 -5.18
CA THR A 351 23.56 -20.74 -5.29
C THR A 351 22.41 -21.72 -5.08
N LEU A 352 22.52 -22.96 -5.59
CA LEU A 352 21.55 -24.03 -5.32
C LEU A 352 21.45 -24.32 -3.80
N LEU A 353 22.58 -24.42 -3.13
CA LEU A 353 22.60 -24.59 -1.68
C LEU A 353 21.96 -23.39 -0.98
N ALA A 354 22.29 -22.16 -1.43
CA ALA A 354 21.68 -20.93 -0.90
C ALA A 354 20.16 -20.91 -1.11
N THR A 355 19.66 -21.41 -2.25
CA THR A 355 18.22 -21.51 -2.54
C THR A 355 17.50 -22.46 -1.58
N VAL A 356 18.10 -23.57 -1.22
CA VAL A 356 17.52 -24.49 -0.21
C VAL A 356 17.40 -23.77 1.15
N PHE A 357 18.44 -23.04 1.57
CA PHE A 357 18.35 -22.22 2.78
C PHE A 357 17.34 -21.06 2.63
N ALA A 358 17.22 -20.48 1.44
CA ALA A 358 16.25 -19.43 1.17
C ALA A 358 14.80 -19.93 1.35
N PHE A 359 14.44 -21.13 0.88
CA PHE A 359 13.14 -21.72 1.14
C PHE A 359 12.88 -21.93 2.64
N GLY A 360 13.90 -22.36 3.41
CA GLY A 360 13.78 -22.44 4.87
C GLY A 360 13.56 -21.07 5.52
N MET A 361 14.25 -20.03 5.04
CA MET A 361 14.06 -18.65 5.52
C MET A 361 12.69 -18.09 5.09
N VAL A 362 12.21 -18.38 3.87
CA VAL A 362 10.85 -18.02 3.43
C VAL A 362 9.83 -18.62 4.39
N PHE A 363 9.93 -19.90 4.71
CA PHE A 363 9.01 -20.55 5.64
C PHE A 363 8.98 -19.86 7.03
N LEU A 364 10.15 -19.50 7.56
CA LEU A 364 10.25 -18.84 8.87
C LEU A 364 9.77 -17.40 8.87
N LEU A 365 10.02 -16.65 7.78
CA LEU A 365 9.71 -15.21 7.68
C LEU A 365 8.33 -14.94 7.11
N LEU A 366 7.64 -15.94 6.54
CA LEU A 366 6.35 -15.79 5.88
C LEU A 366 5.27 -15.17 6.79
N PRO A 367 5.10 -15.55 8.08
CA PRO A 367 4.12 -14.91 8.96
C PRO A 367 4.39 -13.41 9.13
N TYR A 368 5.63 -13.04 9.39
CA TYR A 368 6.03 -11.63 9.49
C TYR A 368 5.82 -10.87 8.18
N PHE A 369 6.16 -11.51 7.04
CA PHE A 369 5.95 -10.90 5.73
C PHE A 369 4.47 -10.68 5.41
N ASN A 370 3.60 -11.64 5.76
CA ASN A 370 2.15 -11.51 5.60
C ASN A 370 1.59 -10.35 6.42
N ASP A 371 2.04 -10.19 7.66
CA ASP A 371 1.62 -9.08 8.52
C ASP A 371 2.03 -7.72 7.93
N VAL A 372 3.31 -7.58 7.55
CA VAL A 372 3.84 -6.34 6.97
C VAL A 372 3.25 -6.03 5.59
N SER A 373 3.08 -7.04 4.72
CA SER A 373 2.53 -6.84 3.36
C SER A 373 1.01 -6.70 3.34
N GLY A 374 0.31 -7.15 4.39
CA GLY A 374 -1.14 -7.23 4.44
C GLY A 374 -1.75 -8.31 3.55
N LYS A 375 -0.93 -9.26 3.07
CA LYS A 375 -1.35 -10.39 2.24
C LYS A 375 -1.37 -11.68 3.06
N GLN A 376 -1.97 -12.73 2.53
CA GLN A 376 -2.07 -14.04 3.20
C GLN A 376 -1.46 -15.14 2.32
N PHE A 377 -0.15 -15.05 2.08
CA PHE A 377 0.54 -16.11 1.36
C PHE A 377 0.69 -17.35 2.22
N THR A 378 0.42 -18.52 1.63
CA THR A 378 0.74 -19.82 2.22
C THR A 378 2.08 -20.32 1.68
N PHE A 379 2.78 -21.17 2.44
CA PHE A 379 4.02 -21.77 1.94
C PHE A 379 3.79 -22.61 0.68
N GLY A 380 2.59 -23.19 0.50
CA GLY A 380 2.17 -23.91 -0.70
C GLY A 380 2.25 -23.06 -1.99
N PHE A 381 2.08 -21.73 -1.90
CA PHE A 381 2.26 -20.84 -3.02
C PHE A 381 3.67 -20.96 -3.64
N PHE A 382 4.72 -21.03 -2.80
CA PHE A 382 6.10 -21.16 -3.24
C PHE A 382 6.45 -22.57 -3.73
N LEU A 383 5.67 -23.59 -3.38
CA LEU A 383 5.82 -24.98 -3.84
C LEU A 383 5.04 -25.28 -5.13
N ASN A 384 4.24 -24.34 -5.63
CA ASN A 384 3.58 -24.49 -6.92
C ASN A 384 4.62 -24.66 -8.05
N TYR A 385 4.32 -25.52 -9.04
CA TYR A 385 5.25 -25.84 -10.13
C TYR A 385 5.77 -24.61 -10.88
N LYS A 386 4.94 -23.56 -11.08
CA LYS A 386 5.35 -22.28 -11.71
C LYS A 386 6.36 -21.53 -10.84
N ALA A 387 6.12 -21.43 -9.54
CA ALA A 387 7.01 -20.78 -8.58
C ALA A 387 8.33 -21.55 -8.43
N LEU A 388 8.30 -22.88 -8.42
CA LEU A 388 9.49 -23.72 -8.40
C LEU A 388 10.33 -23.55 -9.68
N LEU A 389 9.70 -23.55 -10.86
CA LEU A 389 10.39 -23.32 -12.13
C LEU A 389 11.04 -21.94 -12.19
N LEU A 390 10.34 -20.91 -11.71
CA LEU A 390 10.87 -19.54 -11.60
C LEU A 390 12.04 -19.48 -10.61
N SER A 391 11.93 -20.15 -9.47
CA SER A 391 12.99 -20.24 -8.46
C SER A 391 14.24 -20.94 -9.00
N VAL A 392 14.09 -22.02 -9.78
CA VAL A 392 15.20 -22.69 -10.45
C VAL A 392 15.85 -21.76 -11.50
N ALA A 393 15.04 -21.10 -12.32
CA ALA A 393 15.54 -20.14 -13.31
C ALA A 393 16.30 -19.00 -12.66
N LEU A 394 15.76 -18.43 -11.57
CA LEU A 394 16.41 -17.38 -10.77
C LEU A 394 17.73 -17.88 -10.17
N THR A 395 17.76 -19.08 -9.62
CA THR A 395 18.96 -19.70 -9.06
C THR A 395 20.08 -19.85 -10.11
N LEU A 396 19.73 -20.35 -11.30
CA LEU A 396 20.67 -20.48 -12.40
C LEU A 396 21.18 -19.10 -12.87
N PHE A 397 20.29 -18.16 -13.04
CA PHE A 397 20.63 -16.79 -13.43
C PHE A 397 21.59 -16.14 -12.42
N VAL A 398 21.27 -16.18 -11.14
CA VAL A 398 22.11 -15.63 -10.05
C VAL A 398 23.46 -16.34 -9.98
N GLY A 399 23.48 -17.67 -10.06
CA GLY A 399 24.71 -18.46 -10.04
C GLY A 399 25.65 -18.15 -11.21
N ILE A 400 25.07 -17.91 -12.39
CA ILE A 400 25.84 -17.52 -13.59
C ILE A 400 26.33 -16.07 -13.44
N VAL A 401 25.46 -15.11 -13.13
CA VAL A 401 25.81 -13.68 -13.01
C VAL A 401 26.88 -13.47 -11.94
N ALA A 402 26.72 -14.05 -10.75
CA ALA A 402 27.70 -13.95 -9.69
C ALA A 402 29.03 -14.68 -10.01
N GLY A 403 28.97 -15.76 -10.80
CA GLY A 403 30.11 -16.58 -11.18
C GLY A 403 30.89 -16.13 -12.40
N ILE A 404 30.27 -15.39 -13.34
CA ILE A 404 30.90 -14.98 -14.62
C ILE A 404 32.22 -14.25 -14.39
N TYR A 405 32.17 -13.17 -13.60
CA TYR A 405 33.36 -12.34 -13.42
C TYR A 405 34.51 -13.11 -12.74
N PRO A 406 34.30 -13.81 -11.60
CA PRO A 406 35.35 -14.66 -10.99
C PRO A 406 35.89 -15.71 -11.95
N ALA A 407 35.05 -16.35 -12.77
CA ALA A 407 35.46 -17.37 -13.71
C ALA A 407 36.38 -16.84 -14.81
N PHE A 408 36.03 -15.71 -15.43
CA PHE A 408 36.88 -15.05 -16.43
C PHE A 408 38.15 -14.49 -15.83
N PHE A 409 38.06 -13.90 -14.64
CA PHE A 409 39.24 -13.34 -13.92
C PHE A 409 40.27 -14.41 -13.63
N LEU A 410 39.86 -15.52 -13.03
CA LEU A 410 40.74 -16.64 -12.66
C LEU A 410 41.34 -17.33 -13.89
N SER A 411 40.56 -17.50 -14.95
CA SER A 411 41.00 -18.14 -16.19
C SER A 411 41.99 -17.26 -16.99
N SER A 412 42.07 -15.93 -16.72
CA SER A 412 42.94 -14.99 -17.43
C SER A 412 44.40 -14.91 -16.89
N PHE A 413 44.72 -15.56 -15.79
CA PHE A 413 46.07 -15.50 -15.20
C PHE A 413 47.15 -16.09 -16.13
N LYS A 414 48.23 -15.33 -16.38
CA LYS A 414 49.39 -15.79 -17.16
C LYS A 414 50.31 -16.66 -16.29
N ILE A 415 50.72 -17.82 -16.81
CA ILE A 415 51.54 -18.85 -16.11
C ILE A 415 52.86 -18.27 -15.62
N ILE A 416 53.55 -17.47 -16.43
CA ILE A 416 54.88 -16.88 -16.12
C ILE A 416 54.83 -15.92 -14.92
N ALA A 417 53.74 -15.14 -14.78
CA ALA A 417 53.54 -14.20 -13.68
C ALA A 417 53.33 -14.91 -12.33
N ILE A 418 52.72 -16.11 -12.36
CA ILE A 418 52.43 -16.92 -11.17
C ILE A 418 53.71 -17.61 -10.66
N LEU A 419 54.56 -18.12 -11.57
CA LEU A 419 55.78 -18.85 -11.22
C LEU A 419 56.94 -17.95 -10.79
N LYS A 420 57.04 -16.73 -11.36
CA LYS A 420 58.13 -15.77 -11.01
C LYS A 420 57.92 -14.98 -9.71
N GLY A 421 56.76 -15.13 -9.04
CA GLY A 421 56.46 -14.39 -7.80
C GLY A 421 56.31 -12.87 -7.99
N ASN A 422 56.52 -12.34 -9.20
CA ASN A 422 56.48 -10.91 -9.52
C ASN A 422 55.06 -10.44 -9.92
N GLY A 423 54.09 -10.74 -9.10
CA GLY A 423 52.67 -10.28 -9.31
C GLY A 423 52.45 -8.79 -9.07
N GLY A 424 53.47 -7.96 -8.88
CA GLY A 424 53.33 -6.62 -8.30
C GLY A 424 52.98 -5.46 -9.23
N SER A 425 53.32 -5.50 -10.52
CA SER A 425 53.28 -4.25 -11.31
C SER A 425 52.09 -4.02 -12.26
N LYS A 426 51.18 -4.99 -12.45
CA LYS A 426 49.93 -4.81 -13.24
C LYS A 426 48.64 -4.96 -12.42
N GLN A 427 48.75 -4.93 -11.10
CA GLN A 427 47.58 -5.05 -10.19
C GLN A 427 46.79 -3.76 -10.02
N ALA A 428 47.32 -2.61 -10.43
CA ALA A 428 46.68 -1.31 -10.24
C ALA A 428 45.34 -1.15 -10.99
N SER A 429 45.22 -1.68 -12.23
CA SER A 429 43.95 -1.61 -12.99
C SER A 429 42.85 -2.55 -12.45
N LYS A 430 43.20 -3.56 -11.65
CA LYS A 430 42.30 -4.57 -11.10
C LYS A 430 41.74 -4.20 -9.74
N SER A 431 42.32 -3.21 -9.07
CA SER A 431 41.82 -2.62 -7.82
C SER A 431 40.55 -1.79 -8.05
N ASN A 432 40.41 -1.17 -9.23
CA ASN A 432 39.33 -0.22 -9.53
C ASN A 432 37.95 -0.87 -9.57
N LEU A 433 37.78 -2.06 -10.18
CA LEU A 433 36.50 -2.71 -10.27
C LEU A 433 35.97 -3.13 -8.89
N ARG A 434 36.84 -3.69 -8.04
CA ARG A 434 36.47 -4.06 -6.66
C ARG A 434 36.08 -2.83 -5.85
N SER A 435 36.81 -1.74 -6.00
CA SER A 435 36.48 -0.46 -5.35
C SER A 435 35.14 0.08 -5.85
N SER A 436 34.86 0.03 -7.15
CA SER A 436 33.58 0.42 -7.73
C SER A 436 32.43 -0.43 -7.20
N LEU A 437 32.60 -1.75 -7.05
CA LEU A 437 31.57 -2.63 -6.49
C LEU A 437 31.28 -2.32 -5.02
N ILE A 438 32.31 -1.98 -4.23
CA ILE A 438 32.11 -1.54 -2.84
C ILE A 438 31.38 -0.19 -2.80
N VAL A 439 31.81 0.77 -3.63
CA VAL A 439 31.15 2.07 -3.73
C VAL A 439 29.67 1.91 -4.10
N PHE A 440 29.36 1.10 -5.11
CA PHE A 440 27.98 0.83 -5.52
C PHE A 440 27.16 0.18 -4.40
N GLN A 441 27.74 -0.80 -3.70
CA GLN A 441 27.10 -1.49 -2.59
C GLN A 441 26.75 -0.55 -1.43
N PHE A 442 27.72 0.28 -1.00
CA PHE A 442 27.46 1.24 0.07
C PHE A 442 26.60 2.43 -0.38
N ALA A 443 26.64 2.81 -1.66
CA ALA A 443 25.73 3.82 -2.19
C ALA A 443 24.26 3.37 -2.09
N ILE A 444 23.94 2.13 -2.47
CA ILE A 444 22.58 1.57 -2.30
C ILE A 444 22.22 1.50 -0.81
N SER A 445 23.10 0.98 0.05
CA SER A 445 22.80 0.89 1.48
C SER A 445 22.56 2.26 2.10
N THR A 446 23.37 3.27 1.77
CA THR A 446 23.17 4.65 2.25
C THR A 446 21.88 5.25 1.70
N ALA A 447 21.54 5.01 0.42
CA ALA A 447 20.30 5.46 -0.19
C ALA A 447 19.08 4.88 0.54
N LEU A 448 19.10 3.58 0.87
CA LEU A 448 18.02 2.93 1.61
C LEU A 448 17.87 3.47 3.03
N ILE A 449 18.98 3.76 3.72
CA ILE A 449 18.94 4.38 5.05
C ILE A 449 18.30 5.78 4.96
N ILE A 450 18.70 6.61 3.99
CA ILE A 450 18.11 7.95 3.78
C ILE A 450 16.62 7.82 3.50
N ALA A 451 16.22 6.94 2.57
CA ALA A 451 14.83 6.72 2.21
C ALA A 451 13.99 6.30 3.44
N THR A 452 14.51 5.38 4.26
CA THR A 452 13.87 4.96 5.51
C THR A 452 13.63 6.14 6.46
N PHE A 453 14.65 7.00 6.67
CA PHE A 453 14.50 8.18 7.54
C PHE A 453 13.48 9.18 6.98
N VAL A 454 13.49 9.44 5.67
CA VAL A 454 12.54 10.37 5.05
C VAL A 454 11.11 9.84 5.16
N VAL A 455 10.88 8.55 4.89
CA VAL A 455 9.55 7.92 5.03
C VAL A 455 9.08 7.98 6.49
N TYR A 456 9.95 7.64 7.44
CA TYR A 456 9.63 7.71 8.86
C TYR A 456 9.28 9.14 9.31
N GLN A 457 10.05 10.14 8.90
CA GLN A 457 9.77 11.54 9.24
C GLN A 457 8.47 12.04 8.63
N GLN A 458 8.16 11.65 7.37
CA GLN A 458 6.90 12.01 6.72
C GLN A 458 5.71 11.41 7.46
N LEU A 459 5.79 10.13 7.86
CA LEU A 459 4.75 9.48 8.66
C LEU A 459 4.55 10.17 10.00
N HIS A 460 5.64 10.40 10.72
CA HIS A 460 5.60 11.08 12.01
C HIS A 460 5.02 12.50 11.91
N TYR A 461 5.37 13.22 10.85
CA TYR A 461 4.80 14.54 10.55
C TYR A 461 3.28 14.47 10.36
N MET A 462 2.79 13.51 9.56
CA MET A 462 1.36 13.34 9.29
C MET A 462 0.57 12.93 10.55
N GLN A 463 1.11 12.02 11.35
CA GLN A 463 0.48 11.54 12.58
C GLN A 463 0.39 12.63 13.68
N ASN A 464 1.40 13.51 13.74
CA ASN A 464 1.48 14.57 14.76
C ASN A 464 1.00 15.94 14.28
N LYS A 465 0.50 16.03 13.04
CA LYS A 465 -0.04 17.29 12.53
C LYS A 465 -1.26 17.72 13.33
N LYS A 466 -1.35 19.02 13.63
CA LYS A 466 -2.54 19.61 14.23
C LYS A 466 -3.72 19.47 13.26
N LEU A 467 -4.69 18.65 13.62
CA LEU A 467 -5.82 18.31 12.77
C LEU A 467 -6.91 19.39 12.72
N GLY A 468 -6.91 20.34 13.65
CA GLY A 468 -7.98 21.34 13.80
C GLY A 468 -9.14 20.87 14.67
N TYR A 469 -9.06 19.64 15.17
CA TYR A 469 -9.94 19.05 16.18
C TYR A 469 -9.15 18.17 17.13
N ASN A 470 -9.76 17.80 18.26
CA ASN A 470 -9.15 16.92 19.25
C ASN A 470 -9.60 15.48 19.00
N LYS A 471 -8.63 14.60 18.68
CA LYS A 471 -8.87 13.15 18.49
C LYS A 471 -8.67 12.34 19.77
N ASP A 472 -7.85 12.88 20.72
CA ASP A 472 -7.44 12.14 21.90
C ASP A 472 -8.62 11.95 22.87
N GLN A 473 -8.77 10.77 23.43
CA GLN A 473 -9.85 10.45 24.34
C GLN A 473 -11.26 10.76 23.78
N VAL A 474 -11.47 10.53 22.49
CA VAL A 474 -12.77 10.59 21.86
C VAL A 474 -13.22 9.17 21.53
N LEU A 475 -14.26 8.70 22.21
CA LEU A 475 -14.86 7.40 22.01
C LEU A 475 -16.11 7.55 21.12
N VAL A 476 -16.20 6.73 20.11
CA VAL A 476 -17.33 6.68 19.17
C VAL A 476 -18.09 5.37 19.42
N ILE A 477 -19.33 5.47 19.83
CA ILE A 477 -20.26 4.34 19.91
C ILE A 477 -20.87 4.21 18.53
N ASN A 478 -20.51 3.14 17.83
CA ASN A 478 -20.94 2.91 16.46
C ASN A 478 -22.42 2.45 16.40
N ASP A 479 -23.04 2.68 15.26
CA ASP A 479 -24.38 2.14 14.93
C ASP A 479 -25.50 2.57 15.88
N ALA A 480 -25.32 3.70 16.58
CA ALA A 480 -26.31 4.20 17.52
C ALA A 480 -27.65 4.57 16.84
N TYR A 481 -27.68 4.76 15.50
CA TYR A 481 -28.92 4.92 14.73
C TYR A 481 -29.90 3.74 14.92
N THR A 482 -29.42 2.56 15.27
CA THR A 482 -30.25 1.36 15.53
C THR A 482 -31.09 1.46 16.80
N LEU A 483 -30.79 2.42 17.65
CA LEU A 483 -31.58 2.73 18.86
C LEU A 483 -32.83 3.55 18.53
N HIS A 484 -32.96 4.08 17.31
CA HIS A 484 -34.07 4.92 16.88
C HIS A 484 -34.32 6.07 17.91
N ASP A 485 -35.53 6.15 18.45
CA ASP A 485 -35.90 7.20 19.41
C ASP A 485 -35.14 7.14 20.73
N ASN A 486 -34.49 6.00 21.06
CA ASN A 486 -33.71 5.82 22.30
C ASN A 486 -32.29 6.40 22.22
N ILE A 487 -31.82 6.89 21.06
CA ILE A 487 -30.46 7.40 20.90
C ILE A 487 -30.22 8.66 21.75
N VAL A 488 -31.19 9.57 21.82
CA VAL A 488 -31.12 10.80 22.62
C VAL A 488 -31.18 10.51 24.12
N PRO A 489 -32.12 9.70 24.61
CA PRO A 489 -32.12 9.23 26.00
C PRO A 489 -30.80 8.61 26.48
N LEU A 490 -30.23 7.69 25.64
CA LEU A 490 -28.93 7.09 25.99
C LEU A 490 -27.83 8.15 26.06
N LYS A 491 -27.75 9.08 25.10
CA LYS A 491 -26.76 10.17 25.13
C LYS A 491 -26.89 11.00 26.44
N GLN A 492 -28.10 11.35 26.83
CA GLN A 492 -28.32 12.11 28.07
C GLN A 492 -27.90 11.32 29.31
N GLN A 493 -28.19 10.03 29.36
CA GLN A 493 -27.73 9.17 30.46
C GLN A 493 -26.21 9.07 30.53
N LEU A 494 -25.52 8.94 29.39
CA LEU A 494 -24.05 8.91 29.31
C LEU A 494 -23.43 10.24 29.79
N LEU A 495 -24.07 11.37 29.55
CA LEU A 495 -23.62 12.67 30.02
C LEU A 495 -23.71 12.83 31.56
N ASN A 496 -24.47 11.98 32.26
CA ASN A 496 -24.51 11.99 33.76
C ASN A 496 -23.28 11.29 34.37
N ASP A 497 -22.47 10.56 33.57
CA ASP A 497 -21.22 9.99 34.05
C ASP A 497 -20.13 11.08 34.10
N SER A 498 -19.54 11.30 35.27
CA SER A 498 -18.49 12.30 35.46
C SER A 498 -17.23 12.13 34.58
N ARG A 499 -17.03 10.94 34.03
CA ARG A 499 -15.95 10.63 33.10
C ARG A 499 -16.25 11.11 31.66
N VAL A 500 -17.51 11.41 31.35
CA VAL A 500 -17.94 11.93 30.04
C VAL A 500 -18.00 13.46 30.13
N VAL A 501 -17.08 14.11 29.41
CA VAL A 501 -16.97 15.57 29.40
C VAL A 501 -18.03 16.20 28.50
N ASN A 502 -18.30 15.59 27.35
CA ASN A 502 -19.28 16.05 26.37
C ASN A 502 -19.73 14.91 25.46
N ALA A 503 -20.87 15.05 24.80
CA ALA A 503 -21.43 14.07 23.90
C ALA A 503 -22.18 14.73 22.74
N THR A 504 -22.10 14.11 21.56
CA THR A 504 -22.85 14.53 20.37
C THR A 504 -23.27 13.32 19.56
N ILE A 505 -24.30 13.48 18.73
CA ILE A 505 -24.75 12.47 17.77
C ILE A 505 -24.47 13.00 16.37
N SER A 506 -23.80 12.20 15.55
CA SER A 506 -23.55 12.51 14.14
C SER A 506 -23.25 11.25 13.33
N GLY A 507 -23.70 11.23 12.08
CA GLY A 507 -23.26 10.26 11.08
C GLY A 507 -21.87 10.58 10.52
N ASN A 508 -21.41 11.82 10.71
CA ASN A 508 -20.15 12.31 10.17
C ASN A 508 -19.07 12.39 11.25
N ILE A 509 -18.02 11.61 11.09
CA ILE A 509 -16.86 11.56 11.99
C ILE A 509 -15.65 12.05 11.21
N PRO A 510 -14.88 13.05 11.73
CA PRO A 510 -13.62 13.46 11.08
C PRO A 510 -12.67 12.27 10.96
N SER A 511 -11.91 12.20 9.86
CA SER A 511 -10.98 11.11 9.57
C SER A 511 -11.65 9.76 9.25
N PHE A 512 -12.95 9.75 8.96
CA PHE A 512 -13.59 8.57 8.42
C PHE A 512 -13.25 8.39 6.93
N LYS A 513 -13.05 7.14 6.50
CA LYS A 513 -12.62 6.80 5.13
C LYS A 513 -13.66 7.22 4.08
N ASP A 514 -14.92 7.20 4.47
CA ASP A 514 -16.02 7.76 3.71
C ASP A 514 -16.39 9.12 4.29
N MET A 515 -16.23 10.16 3.51
CA MET A 515 -16.96 11.39 3.78
C MET A 515 -18.44 11.04 3.61
N GLY A 516 -19.10 10.64 4.70
CA GLY A 516 -20.49 10.16 4.72
C GLY A 516 -21.51 11.23 4.31
N GLY A 517 -21.19 12.05 3.36
CA GLY A 517 -22.00 13.08 2.81
C GLY A 517 -21.94 13.05 1.30
N THR A 518 -23.11 13.13 0.69
CA THR A 518 -23.27 13.43 -0.71
C THR A 518 -22.43 14.65 -1.05
N VAL A 519 -21.48 14.53 -1.96
CA VAL A 519 -20.77 15.68 -2.52
C VAL A 519 -21.85 16.57 -3.15
N THR A 520 -22.08 17.71 -2.55
CA THR A 520 -23.10 18.64 -3.02
C THR A 520 -22.39 19.87 -3.54
N TYR A 521 -22.92 20.40 -4.62
CA TYR A 521 -22.39 21.62 -5.23
C TYR A 521 -23.14 22.81 -4.66
N VAL A 522 -22.40 23.81 -4.17
CA VAL A 522 -22.91 25.12 -3.85
C VAL A 522 -22.88 25.95 -5.12
N LYS A 523 -24.04 26.36 -5.61
CA LYS A 523 -24.17 27.00 -6.92
C LYS A 523 -23.86 28.50 -6.94
N GLU A 524 -24.17 29.20 -5.84
CA GLU A 524 -24.20 30.66 -5.91
C GLU A 524 -24.05 31.27 -4.49
N VAL A 525 -23.32 32.39 -4.42
CA VAL A 525 -23.42 33.32 -3.31
C VAL A 525 -24.35 34.43 -3.78
N ALA A 526 -25.56 34.49 -3.26
CA ALA A 526 -26.67 35.31 -3.78
C ALA A 526 -26.30 36.80 -3.99
N ASP A 527 -25.48 37.34 -3.10
CA ASP A 527 -25.13 38.76 -3.12
C ASP A 527 -24.05 39.15 -4.15
N LYS A 528 -23.36 38.20 -4.77
CA LYS A 528 -22.26 38.49 -5.72
C LYS A 528 -22.64 38.28 -7.17
N GLY A 529 -23.81 37.70 -7.45
CA GLY A 529 -24.26 37.43 -8.83
C GLY A 529 -23.33 36.54 -9.65
N THR A 530 -22.30 35.95 -8.99
CA THR A 530 -21.32 35.05 -9.61
C THR A 530 -21.78 33.62 -9.38
N ARG A 531 -22.08 32.90 -10.46
CA ARG A 531 -22.35 31.47 -10.42
C ARG A 531 -21.03 30.70 -10.38
N SER A 532 -20.70 30.18 -9.20
CA SER A 532 -19.53 29.32 -9.01
C SER A 532 -20.01 28.02 -8.35
N GLU A 533 -19.92 26.92 -9.08
CA GLU A 533 -20.18 25.59 -8.51
C GLU A 533 -18.90 25.06 -7.89
N ILE A 534 -18.92 24.83 -6.58
CA ILE A 534 -17.81 24.21 -5.87
C ILE A 534 -18.25 22.89 -5.23
N PRO A 535 -17.46 21.81 -5.40
CA PRO A 535 -17.72 20.57 -4.69
C PRO A 535 -17.50 20.79 -3.20
N THR A 536 -18.55 20.58 -2.41
CA THR A 536 -18.52 20.87 -0.97
C THR A 536 -19.01 19.66 -0.19
N GLY A 537 -18.24 19.22 0.81
CA GLY A 537 -18.65 18.20 1.77
C GLY A 537 -19.80 18.70 2.66
N ILE A 538 -20.69 17.81 3.09
CA ILE A 538 -21.78 18.15 3.99
C ILE A 538 -21.74 17.27 5.21
N TYR A 539 -21.75 17.91 6.38
CA TYR A 539 -21.90 17.25 7.66
C TYR A 539 -23.24 17.67 8.31
N TRP A 540 -24.01 16.68 8.74
CA TRP A 540 -25.19 16.91 9.55
C TRP A 540 -24.81 16.76 11.02
N VAL A 541 -24.91 17.84 11.80
CA VAL A 541 -24.33 17.90 13.14
C VAL A 541 -25.29 18.49 14.16
N GLU A 542 -25.17 18.05 15.40
CA GLU A 542 -25.79 18.75 16.54
C GLU A 542 -25.00 19.98 16.94
N ASN A 543 -25.61 20.88 17.70
CA ASN A 543 -24.93 22.02 18.31
C ASN A 543 -23.77 21.64 19.25
N SER A 544 -23.82 20.44 19.84
CA SER A 544 -22.75 19.88 20.69
C SER A 544 -21.53 19.36 19.88
N TYR A 545 -21.61 19.21 18.55
CA TYR A 545 -20.56 18.60 17.74
C TYR A 545 -19.24 19.36 17.77
N ILE A 546 -19.29 20.66 17.52
CA ILE A 546 -18.12 21.55 17.51
C ILE A 546 -17.39 21.54 18.87
N PRO A 547 -18.10 21.76 20.02
CA PRO A 547 -17.45 21.73 21.33
C PRO A 547 -17.00 20.32 21.75
N THR A 548 -17.70 19.24 21.37
CA THR A 548 -17.28 17.86 21.72
C THR A 548 -15.94 17.51 21.07
N LEU A 549 -15.74 17.93 19.82
CA LEU A 549 -14.49 17.69 19.08
C LEU A 549 -13.45 18.80 19.29
N GLY A 550 -13.75 19.84 20.09
CA GLY A 550 -12.82 20.93 20.37
C GLY A 550 -12.46 21.76 19.15
N MET A 551 -13.36 21.86 18.17
CA MET A 551 -13.17 22.70 16.98
C MET A 551 -13.35 24.17 17.34
N GLN A 552 -12.71 25.07 16.58
CA GLN A 552 -12.73 26.50 16.85
C GLN A 552 -13.63 27.24 15.86
N ILE A 553 -14.63 27.95 16.33
CA ILE A 553 -15.37 28.94 15.56
C ILE A 553 -14.53 30.23 15.54
N ILE A 554 -14.21 30.72 14.34
CA ILE A 554 -13.38 31.91 14.15
C ILE A 554 -14.20 33.17 13.84
N LYS A 555 -15.42 33.00 13.30
CA LYS A 555 -16.38 34.09 13.06
C LYS A 555 -17.80 33.59 13.32
N GLY A 556 -18.67 34.48 13.74
CA GLY A 556 -20.09 34.21 13.98
C GLY A 556 -20.34 33.35 15.22
N ARG A 557 -21.30 32.42 15.12
CA ARG A 557 -21.79 31.60 16.25
C ARG A 557 -21.96 30.14 15.85
N ASN A 558 -22.05 29.29 16.87
CA ASN A 558 -22.50 27.90 16.71
C ASN A 558 -24.03 27.84 16.50
N PHE A 559 -24.55 26.66 16.17
CA PHE A 559 -26.01 26.41 16.17
C PHE A 559 -26.57 26.55 17.59
N TYR A 560 -27.78 27.02 17.67
CA TYR A 560 -28.55 26.93 18.90
C TYR A 560 -28.95 25.48 19.23
N PRO A 561 -29.36 25.18 20.46
CA PRO A 561 -30.09 23.94 20.73
C PRO A 561 -31.24 23.79 19.72
N PRO A 562 -31.72 22.55 19.42
CA PRO A 562 -32.70 22.31 18.36
C PRO A 562 -33.79 23.40 18.30
N SER A 563 -33.73 24.20 17.27
CA SER A 563 -34.57 25.41 17.12
C SER A 563 -34.95 25.58 15.64
N PRO A 564 -36.19 25.93 15.33
CA PRO A 564 -36.60 26.32 13.97
C PRO A 564 -35.77 27.47 13.39
N ALA A 565 -35.18 28.33 14.24
CA ALA A 565 -34.37 29.46 13.83
C ALA A 565 -33.12 29.07 13.03
N ASP A 566 -32.59 27.87 13.23
CA ASP A 566 -31.42 27.38 12.51
C ASP A 566 -31.73 26.45 11.33
N SER A 567 -33.00 26.27 10.97
CA SER A 567 -33.43 25.36 9.86
C SER A 567 -32.80 25.70 8.50
N ILE A 568 -32.43 26.95 8.30
CA ILE A 568 -31.75 27.47 7.09
C ILE A 568 -30.33 27.97 7.41
N SER A 569 -29.81 27.68 8.61
CA SER A 569 -28.47 28.10 9.01
C SER A 569 -27.41 27.12 8.52
N VAL A 570 -26.23 27.62 8.18
CA VAL A 570 -25.05 26.79 7.84
C VAL A 570 -23.80 27.33 8.50
N ILE A 571 -22.95 26.46 8.97
CA ILE A 571 -21.58 26.77 9.38
C ILE A 571 -20.65 26.22 8.29
N VAL A 572 -19.69 27.03 7.85
CA VAL A 572 -18.74 26.66 6.77
C VAL A 572 -17.32 26.69 7.33
N ASN A 573 -16.37 25.96 6.68
CA ASN A 573 -14.96 26.07 7.01
C ASN A 573 -14.29 27.23 6.25
N GLU A 574 -13.07 27.61 6.64
CA GLU A 574 -12.30 28.70 5.98
C GLU A 574 -12.12 28.44 4.49
N MET A 575 -11.83 27.19 4.11
CA MET A 575 -11.66 26.79 2.71
C MET A 575 -12.95 27.01 1.89
N ALA A 576 -14.12 26.75 2.45
CA ALA A 576 -15.39 27.03 1.75
C ALA A 576 -15.59 28.54 1.56
N VAL A 577 -15.25 29.38 2.53
CA VAL A 577 -15.29 30.86 2.38
C VAL A 577 -14.35 31.32 1.27
N HIS A 578 -13.16 30.74 1.18
CA HIS A 578 -12.17 31.04 0.15
C HIS A 578 -12.67 30.65 -1.25
N GLU A 579 -13.12 29.41 -1.41
CA GLU A 579 -13.55 28.88 -2.72
C GLU A 579 -14.86 29.53 -3.22
N LEU A 580 -15.75 29.93 -2.30
CA LEU A 580 -16.94 30.74 -2.64
C LEU A 580 -16.61 32.16 -3.13
N GLY A 581 -15.31 32.55 -3.07
CA GLY A 581 -14.87 33.87 -3.52
C GLY A 581 -15.41 35.02 -2.67
N ILE A 582 -15.79 34.75 -1.40
CA ILE A 582 -16.23 35.81 -0.48
C ILE A 582 -15.08 36.76 -0.15
N GLY A 583 -13.84 36.25 -0.22
CA GLY A 583 -12.61 37.06 -0.06
C GLY A 583 -12.52 37.70 1.32
N ASN A 584 -12.28 39.04 1.36
CA ASN A 584 -12.15 39.79 2.61
C ASN A 584 -13.48 40.28 3.18
N ASP A 585 -14.59 40.01 2.50
CA ASP A 585 -15.92 40.40 3.00
C ASP A 585 -16.30 39.54 4.21
N ASP A 586 -17.19 40.06 5.03
CA ASP A 586 -17.72 39.26 6.14
C ASP A 586 -18.63 38.14 5.59
N PRO A 587 -18.30 36.85 5.84
CA PRO A 587 -19.13 35.76 5.40
C PRO A 587 -20.45 35.61 6.18
N ILE A 588 -20.55 36.18 7.39
CA ILE A 588 -21.74 36.04 8.23
C ILE A 588 -22.94 36.77 7.59
N GLY A 589 -24.08 36.11 7.57
CA GLY A 589 -25.32 36.61 6.94
C GLY A 589 -25.38 36.45 5.42
N LYS A 590 -24.30 36.04 4.76
CA LYS A 590 -24.32 35.73 3.32
C LYS A 590 -25.13 34.49 3.06
N THR A 591 -25.86 34.48 1.94
CA THR A 591 -26.67 33.34 1.50
C THR A 591 -25.92 32.48 0.51
N ILE A 592 -25.88 31.19 0.73
CA ILE A 592 -25.38 30.20 -0.22
C ILE A 592 -26.53 29.35 -0.73
N ILE A 593 -26.48 28.96 -2.01
CA ILE A 593 -27.52 28.20 -2.66
C ILE A 593 -27.01 26.80 -2.91
N ARG A 594 -27.64 25.82 -2.28
CA ARG A 594 -27.33 24.40 -2.48
C ARG A 594 -28.08 23.86 -3.70
N SER A 595 -27.52 22.82 -4.33
CA SER A 595 -28.21 22.07 -5.39
C SER A 595 -29.67 21.74 -5.00
N GLY A 596 -30.61 21.95 -5.89
CA GLY A 596 -32.06 21.89 -5.61
C GLY A 596 -32.64 23.19 -5.05
N GLN A 597 -31.97 24.31 -5.23
CA GLN A 597 -32.44 25.68 -4.92
C GLN A 597 -32.71 25.93 -3.42
N ARG A 598 -32.13 25.18 -2.53
CA ARG A 598 -32.23 25.44 -1.09
C ARG A 598 -31.25 26.53 -0.68
N HIS A 599 -31.76 27.59 -0.06
CA HIS A 599 -31.01 28.72 0.45
C HIS A 599 -30.59 28.47 1.90
N TYR A 600 -29.32 28.75 2.23
CA TYR A 600 -28.78 28.67 3.58
C TYR A 600 -28.04 29.96 3.91
N ILE A 601 -28.18 30.41 5.15
CA ILE A 601 -27.51 31.63 5.68
C ILE A 601 -26.29 31.19 6.47
N ILE A 602 -25.13 31.74 6.15
CA ILE A 602 -23.89 31.48 6.93
C ILE A 602 -24.01 32.17 8.28
N VAL A 603 -24.07 31.38 9.36
CA VAL A 603 -24.14 31.88 10.75
C VAL A 603 -22.82 31.74 11.50
N GLY A 604 -21.90 30.93 11.01
CA GLY A 604 -20.59 30.70 11.61
C GLY A 604 -19.54 30.23 10.61
N VAL A 605 -18.30 30.50 10.93
CA VAL A 605 -17.13 29.97 10.21
C VAL A 605 -16.27 29.21 11.21
N VAL A 606 -16.06 27.91 10.94
CA VAL A 606 -15.15 27.06 11.70
C VAL A 606 -13.77 27.08 11.06
N LYS A 607 -12.73 27.09 11.89
CA LYS A 607 -11.35 26.95 11.43
C LYS A 607 -11.17 25.67 10.61
N ASP A 608 -10.34 25.74 9.60
CA ASP A 608 -10.03 24.58 8.77
C ASP A 608 -9.53 23.40 9.61
N PHE A 609 -10.10 22.23 9.35
CA PHE A 609 -9.72 20.98 10.02
C PHE A 609 -9.60 19.85 9.01
N ASN A 610 -8.73 18.87 9.31
CA ASN A 610 -8.52 17.73 8.45
C ASN A 610 -9.59 16.67 8.67
N PHE A 611 -10.63 16.68 7.87
CA PHE A 611 -11.70 15.67 7.90
C PHE A 611 -11.49 14.51 6.94
N ALA A 612 -10.38 14.51 6.21
CA ALA A 612 -9.90 13.45 5.33
C ALA A 612 -8.42 13.16 5.64
N SER A 613 -7.79 12.26 4.88
CA SER A 613 -6.36 11.99 5.02
C SER A 613 -5.52 13.25 4.78
N ALA A 614 -4.46 13.43 5.57
CA ALA A 614 -3.47 14.51 5.36
C ALA A 614 -2.68 14.40 4.04
N LYS A 615 -2.93 13.38 3.23
CA LYS A 615 -2.49 13.32 1.83
C LYS A 615 -3.22 14.32 0.93
N GLN A 616 -4.43 14.70 1.32
CA GLN A 616 -5.29 15.59 0.55
C GLN A 616 -5.32 16.98 1.20
N LYS A 617 -5.47 18.00 0.37
CA LYS A 617 -5.75 19.36 0.87
C LYS A 617 -7.12 19.37 1.54
N ILE A 618 -7.28 20.24 2.54
CA ILE A 618 -8.57 20.48 3.16
C ILE A 618 -9.53 21.00 2.07
N ALA A 619 -10.67 20.34 1.94
CA ALA A 619 -11.70 20.70 0.97
C ALA A 619 -12.76 21.63 1.61
N PRO A 620 -13.55 22.33 0.78
CA PRO A 620 -14.73 23.05 1.26
C PRO A 620 -15.69 22.13 2.00
N LEU A 621 -16.19 22.58 3.16
CA LEU A 621 -17.14 21.86 3.99
C LEU A 621 -18.23 22.79 4.50
N MET A 622 -19.47 22.29 4.50
CA MET A 622 -20.59 22.91 5.18
C MET A 622 -21.16 21.98 6.27
N MET A 623 -21.47 22.55 7.40
CA MET A 623 -22.18 21.88 8.48
C MET A 623 -23.61 22.37 8.49
N LEU A 624 -24.57 21.45 8.52
CA LEU A 624 -26.00 21.70 8.59
C LEU A 624 -26.54 21.18 9.91
N PRO A 625 -27.54 21.84 10.52
CA PRO A 625 -28.14 21.35 11.76
C PRO A 625 -28.89 20.05 11.51
N ALA A 626 -28.62 19.03 12.33
CA ALA A 626 -29.34 17.77 12.29
C ALA A 626 -30.72 17.94 12.97
N ASN A 627 -31.78 17.89 12.17
CA ASN A 627 -33.14 17.97 12.69
C ASN A 627 -33.55 16.70 13.47
N ARG A 628 -33.00 15.55 13.09
CA ARG A 628 -33.06 14.30 13.84
C ARG A 628 -31.64 13.78 14.02
N PRO A 629 -31.18 13.62 15.25
CA PRO A 629 -29.86 13.05 15.51
C PRO A 629 -29.85 11.58 15.08
N GLU A 630 -29.05 11.28 14.06
CA GLU A 630 -28.86 9.92 13.55
C GLU A 630 -27.36 9.64 13.35
N GLY A 631 -26.97 8.38 13.48
CA GLY A 631 -25.59 7.97 13.26
C GLY A 631 -24.95 7.35 14.50
N ASN A 632 -23.81 7.90 14.91
CA ASN A 632 -23.02 7.41 16.04
C ASN A 632 -23.11 8.37 17.22
N ILE A 633 -22.92 7.87 18.45
CA ILE A 633 -22.74 8.75 19.62
C ILE A 633 -21.23 8.96 19.80
N ILE A 634 -20.80 10.21 19.76
CA ILE A 634 -19.40 10.61 19.91
C ILE A 634 -19.24 11.22 21.32
N LEU A 635 -18.37 10.62 22.12
CA LEU A 635 -18.13 11.01 23.52
C LEU A 635 -16.72 11.56 23.67
N LYS A 636 -16.60 12.76 24.24
CA LYS A 636 -15.33 13.24 24.78
C LYS A 636 -15.22 12.72 26.21
N VAL A 637 -14.24 11.89 26.47
CA VAL A 637 -14.08 11.23 27.79
C VAL A 637 -12.81 11.70 28.47
N ARG A 638 -12.81 11.61 29.81
CA ARG A 638 -11.63 11.89 30.66
C ARG A 638 -11.58 10.82 31.76
N THR A 639 -10.79 9.77 31.51
CA THR A 639 -10.62 8.69 32.47
C THR A 639 -9.24 8.04 32.30
N ALA A 640 -8.71 7.52 33.41
CA ALA A 640 -7.53 6.63 33.36
C ALA A 640 -7.93 5.16 33.17
N ASP A 641 -9.18 4.79 33.50
CA ASP A 641 -9.72 3.43 33.38
C ASP A 641 -10.75 3.38 32.25
N VAL A 642 -10.24 3.22 31.05
CA VAL A 642 -11.04 3.13 29.82
C VAL A 642 -11.85 1.83 29.79
N HIS A 643 -11.29 0.72 30.27
CA HIS A 643 -11.98 -0.58 30.24
C HIS A 643 -13.26 -0.57 31.09
N LYS A 644 -13.19 0.02 32.28
CA LYS A 644 -14.35 0.14 33.15
C LYS A 644 -15.40 1.06 32.52
N LEU A 645 -14.99 2.20 31.94
CA LEU A 645 -15.92 3.10 31.24
C LEU A 645 -16.65 2.37 30.10
N VAL A 646 -15.93 1.65 29.25
CA VAL A 646 -16.51 0.90 28.13
C VAL A 646 -17.46 -0.19 28.61
N SER A 647 -17.14 -0.89 29.70
CA SER A 647 -18.02 -1.90 30.29
C SER A 647 -19.32 -1.29 30.83
N ASP A 648 -19.23 -0.12 31.51
CA ASP A 648 -20.39 0.60 32.04
C ASP A 648 -21.29 1.13 30.90
N ILE A 649 -20.66 1.68 29.82
CA ILE A 649 -21.37 2.11 28.60
C ILE A 649 -22.08 0.93 27.93
N LYS A 650 -21.40 -0.22 27.84
CA LYS A 650 -22.01 -1.44 27.29
C LYS A 650 -23.26 -1.86 28.06
N THR A 651 -23.21 -1.82 29.41
CA THR A 651 -24.36 -2.16 30.25
C THR A 651 -25.54 -1.22 29.99
N GLN A 652 -25.26 0.09 29.83
CA GLN A 652 -26.28 1.07 29.46
C GLN A 652 -26.81 0.83 28.04
N TRP A 653 -25.93 0.55 27.06
CA TRP A 653 -26.32 0.20 25.69
C TRP A 653 -27.28 -0.98 25.66
N ASP A 654 -26.94 -2.06 26.36
CA ASP A 654 -27.74 -3.29 26.39
C ASP A 654 -29.17 -3.04 26.96
N ALA A 655 -29.34 -2.04 27.82
CA ALA A 655 -30.65 -1.63 28.35
C ALA A 655 -31.53 -0.87 27.35
N TYR A 656 -30.93 -0.17 26.40
CA TYR A 656 -31.64 0.64 25.37
C TYR A 656 -31.72 -0.06 24.01
N SER A 657 -30.81 -1.00 23.74
CA SER A 657 -30.74 -1.70 22.46
C SER A 657 -31.64 -2.93 22.42
N SER A 658 -32.45 -3.10 21.37
CA SER A 658 -33.23 -4.32 21.13
C SER A 658 -32.34 -5.47 20.60
N GLY A 659 -31.29 -5.85 21.39
CA GLY A 659 -30.37 -6.92 21.02
C GLY A 659 -29.37 -6.56 19.92
N THR A 660 -29.13 -5.28 19.67
CA THR A 660 -28.05 -4.85 18.77
C THR A 660 -26.70 -4.93 19.52
N PRO A 661 -25.72 -5.64 18.96
CA PRO A 661 -24.40 -5.75 19.59
C PRO A 661 -23.75 -4.37 19.80
N PHE A 662 -23.16 -4.17 20.98
CA PHE A 662 -22.38 -2.97 21.28
C PHE A 662 -21.07 -2.96 20.48
N SER A 663 -20.80 -1.86 19.80
CA SER A 663 -19.58 -1.64 19.04
C SER A 663 -19.07 -0.23 19.28
N TYR A 664 -17.78 -0.08 19.49
CA TYR A 664 -17.14 1.21 19.69
C TYR A 664 -15.78 1.27 19.00
N THR A 665 -15.29 2.47 18.77
CA THR A 665 -13.94 2.76 18.26
C THR A 665 -13.42 4.03 18.92
N PHE A 666 -12.09 4.17 19.01
CA PHE A 666 -11.48 5.45 19.35
C PHE A 666 -11.17 6.24 18.08
N LEU A 667 -11.30 7.56 18.17
CA LEU A 667 -11.08 8.42 17.00
C LEU A 667 -9.61 8.47 16.57
N ASP A 668 -8.68 8.32 17.53
CA ASP A 668 -7.24 8.18 17.26
C ASP A 668 -6.92 6.88 16.52
N ASP A 669 -7.49 5.73 16.91
CA ASP A 669 -7.34 4.46 16.20
C ASP A 669 -7.87 4.55 14.76
N GLN A 670 -9.00 5.22 14.56
CA GLN A 670 -9.55 5.46 13.22
C GLN A 670 -8.61 6.33 12.38
N PHE A 671 -8.07 7.38 12.97
CA PHE A 671 -7.10 8.26 12.31
C PHE A 671 -5.82 7.50 11.93
N GLU A 672 -5.27 6.68 12.82
CA GLU A 672 -4.09 5.86 12.54
C GLU A 672 -4.35 4.87 11.41
N SER A 673 -5.56 4.32 11.34
CA SER A 673 -5.95 3.38 10.29
C SER A 673 -5.84 3.95 8.87
N LEU A 674 -5.94 5.29 8.71
CA LEU A 674 -5.78 5.97 7.42
C LEU A 674 -4.35 5.88 6.85
N TYR A 675 -3.36 5.66 7.72
CA TYR A 675 -1.94 5.64 7.37
C TYR A 675 -1.30 4.25 7.42
N LYS A 676 -2.10 3.20 7.59
CA LYS A 676 -1.60 1.81 7.65
C LYS A 676 -0.79 1.40 6.42
N THR A 677 -1.17 1.88 5.23
CA THR A 677 -0.43 1.59 3.98
C THR A 677 0.95 2.21 3.99
N GLU A 678 1.07 3.46 4.46
CA GLU A 678 2.33 4.18 4.58
C GLU A 678 3.20 3.58 5.68
N GLU A 679 2.60 3.19 6.79
CA GLU A 679 3.30 2.51 7.88
C GLU A 679 3.90 1.18 7.42
N ARG A 680 3.13 0.35 6.72
CA ARG A 680 3.61 -0.88 6.08
C ARG A 680 4.76 -0.61 5.11
N THR A 681 4.62 0.42 4.28
CA THR A 681 5.69 0.86 3.38
C THR A 681 6.95 1.23 4.15
N GLY A 682 6.84 1.99 5.23
CA GLY A 682 7.96 2.34 6.11
C GLY A 682 8.63 1.11 6.74
N GLN A 683 7.84 0.13 7.20
CA GLN A 683 8.34 -1.14 7.75
C GLN A 683 9.09 -1.96 6.70
N ILE A 684 8.58 -2.00 5.46
CA ILE A 684 9.25 -2.65 4.33
C ILE A 684 10.60 -1.98 4.05
N PHE A 685 10.64 -0.64 3.91
CA PHE A 685 11.90 0.08 3.69
C PHE A 685 12.91 -0.15 4.81
N THR A 686 12.46 -0.12 6.06
CA THR A 686 13.31 -0.39 7.24
C THR A 686 13.91 -1.79 7.18
N SER A 687 13.08 -2.80 6.91
CA SER A 687 13.52 -4.20 6.80
C SER A 687 14.57 -4.36 5.71
N PHE A 688 14.35 -3.75 4.54
CA PHE A 688 15.31 -3.82 3.43
C PHE A 688 16.58 -3.01 3.66
N ALA A 689 16.50 -1.87 4.33
CA ALA A 689 17.70 -1.12 4.74
C ALA A 689 18.57 -1.94 5.70
N VAL A 690 17.98 -2.58 6.69
CA VAL A 690 18.70 -3.48 7.63
C VAL A 690 19.34 -4.64 6.87
N ILE A 691 18.61 -5.30 5.98
CA ILE A 691 19.14 -6.42 5.19
C ILE A 691 20.28 -5.96 4.28
N ALA A 692 20.15 -4.82 3.59
CA ALA A 692 21.18 -4.26 2.74
C ALA A 692 22.46 -3.95 3.54
N VAL A 693 22.31 -3.37 4.74
CA VAL A 693 23.44 -3.10 5.65
C VAL A 693 24.09 -4.40 6.11
N ILE A 694 23.33 -5.44 6.45
CA ILE A 694 23.87 -6.76 6.85
C ILE A 694 24.66 -7.37 5.68
N ILE A 695 24.11 -7.41 4.47
CA ILE A 695 24.78 -7.96 3.28
C ILE A 695 26.07 -7.16 2.99
N ALA A 696 26.00 -5.82 3.07
CA ALA A 696 27.15 -4.95 2.87
C ALA A 696 28.26 -5.23 3.91
N SER A 697 27.87 -5.37 5.16
CA SER A 697 28.80 -5.67 6.28
C SER A 697 29.45 -7.04 6.13
N LEU A 698 28.72 -8.07 5.73
CA LEU A 698 29.24 -9.40 5.46
C LEU A 698 30.26 -9.39 4.32
N GLY A 699 30.00 -8.62 3.25
CA GLY A 699 30.94 -8.42 2.15
C GLY A 699 32.24 -7.75 2.60
N LEU A 700 32.11 -6.67 3.34
CA LEU A 700 33.21 -5.90 3.88
C LEU A 700 34.05 -6.73 4.88
N PHE A 701 33.38 -7.50 5.76
CA PHE A 701 34.03 -8.41 6.70
C PHE A 701 34.90 -9.45 5.99
N GLY A 702 34.36 -10.10 4.96
CA GLY A 702 35.09 -11.08 4.18
C GLY A 702 36.27 -10.49 3.41
N LEU A 703 36.11 -9.31 2.83
CA LEU A 703 37.15 -8.57 2.14
C LEU A 703 38.27 -8.10 3.09
N ALA A 704 37.87 -7.52 4.23
CA ALA A 704 38.85 -7.08 5.26
C ALA A 704 39.67 -8.26 5.76
N ALA A 705 39.02 -9.39 6.09
CA ALA A 705 39.69 -10.61 6.50
C ALA A 705 40.72 -11.11 5.45
N PHE A 706 40.42 -10.97 4.19
CA PHE A 706 41.30 -11.37 3.10
C PHE A 706 42.48 -10.38 2.93
N MET A 707 42.21 -9.07 2.87
CA MET A 707 43.28 -8.06 2.73
C MET A 707 44.28 -8.10 3.88
N ILE A 708 43.78 -8.31 5.08
CA ILE A 708 44.64 -8.47 6.27
C ILE A 708 45.53 -9.68 6.10
N ARG A 709 45.02 -10.83 5.65
CA ARG A 709 45.85 -12.02 5.40
C ARG A 709 46.93 -11.81 4.35
N GLN A 710 46.70 -10.99 3.34
CA GLN A 710 47.71 -10.64 2.34
C GLN A 710 48.85 -9.76 2.92
N ARG A 711 48.51 -8.92 3.89
CA ARG A 711 49.45 -7.97 4.52
C ARG A 711 50.02 -8.47 5.84
N VAL A 712 49.84 -9.76 6.19
CA VAL A 712 50.31 -10.32 7.50
C VAL A 712 51.82 -10.12 7.73
N LYS A 713 52.67 -10.30 6.71
CA LYS A 713 54.10 -10.06 6.80
C LYS A 713 54.41 -8.57 7.01
N GLU A 714 53.78 -7.67 6.29
CA GLU A 714 53.89 -6.21 6.45
C GLU A 714 53.47 -5.76 7.86
N ILE A 715 52.33 -6.29 8.35
CA ILE A 715 51.80 -6.02 9.69
C ILE A 715 52.81 -6.54 10.76
N GLY A 716 53.36 -7.75 10.56
CA GLY A 716 54.37 -8.34 11.44
C GLY A 716 55.61 -7.49 11.52
N ILE A 717 56.18 -7.04 10.39
CA ILE A 717 57.38 -6.17 10.35
C ILE A 717 57.08 -4.83 11.06
N ARG A 718 55.98 -4.18 10.77
CA ARG A 718 55.60 -2.91 11.41
C ARG A 718 55.41 -3.04 12.93
N LYS A 719 54.87 -4.18 13.37
CA LYS A 719 54.70 -4.47 14.79
C LYS A 719 56.04 -4.66 15.52
N VAL A 720 57.02 -5.33 14.88
CA VAL A 720 58.37 -5.47 15.40
C VAL A 720 59.08 -4.11 15.45
N LEU A 721 58.75 -3.21 14.50
CA LEU A 721 59.25 -1.83 14.47
C LEU A 721 58.49 -0.86 15.41
N GLY A 722 57.61 -1.35 16.30
CA GLY A 722 56.94 -0.56 17.33
C GLY A 722 55.60 0.02 16.97
N ALA A 723 55.00 -0.34 15.83
CA ALA A 723 53.65 0.13 15.48
C ALA A 723 52.60 -0.40 16.46
N THR A 724 51.74 0.50 16.99
CA THR A 724 50.66 0.14 17.89
C THR A 724 49.51 -0.55 17.12
N SER A 725 48.72 -1.39 17.80
CA SER A 725 47.52 -2.04 17.19
C SER A 725 46.53 -1.03 16.65
N GLY A 726 46.39 0.14 17.29
CA GLY A 726 45.53 1.24 16.82
C GLY A 726 46.02 1.83 15.50
N SER A 727 47.32 2.11 15.35
CA SER A 727 47.90 2.63 14.10
C SER A 727 47.69 1.69 12.92
N ILE A 728 47.83 0.39 13.13
CA ILE A 728 47.61 -0.64 12.11
C ILE A 728 46.11 -0.70 11.71
N THR A 729 45.21 -0.63 12.70
CA THR A 729 43.75 -0.61 12.46
C THR A 729 43.35 0.61 11.65
N VAL A 730 43.80 1.81 12.00
CA VAL A 730 43.51 3.05 11.27
C VAL A 730 44.04 2.97 9.83
N MET A 731 45.23 2.48 9.61
CA MET A 731 45.83 2.34 8.29
C MET A 731 44.99 1.40 7.39
N LEU A 732 44.55 0.27 7.92
CA LEU A 732 43.73 -0.70 7.17
C LEU A 732 42.29 -0.19 6.91
N SER A 733 41.74 0.57 7.84
CA SER A 733 40.37 1.12 7.71
C SER A 733 40.29 2.28 6.73
N LYS A 734 41.34 3.12 6.63
CA LYS A 734 41.33 4.34 5.81
C LYS A 734 40.99 4.10 4.35
N GLU A 735 41.47 3.03 3.74
CA GLU A 735 41.17 2.69 2.34
C GLU A 735 39.69 2.41 2.12
N PHE A 736 39.02 1.69 3.04
CA PHE A 736 37.57 1.37 2.92
C PHE A 736 36.70 2.56 3.27
N LEU A 737 37.05 3.30 4.32
CA LEU A 737 36.25 4.49 4.74
C LEU A 737 36.22 5.54 3.63
N LYS A 738 37.34 5.74 2.88
CA LYS A 738 37.35 6.61 1.69
C LYS A 738 36.31 6.19 0.66
N LEU A 739 36.17 4.88 0.38
CA LEU A 739 35.22 4.36 -0.60
C LEU A 739 33.79 4.57 -0.13
N ILE A 740 33.52 4.46 1.19
CA ILE A 740 32.20 4.68 1.76
C ILE A 740 31.82 6.16 1.71
N VAL A 741 32.77 7.07 1.95
CA VAL A 741 32.51 8.51 1.77
C VAL A 741 32.16 8.82 0.32
N ILE A 742 32.92 8.27 -0.64
CA ILE A 742 32.60 8.44 -2.08
C ILE A 742 31.19 7.88 -2.40
N ALA A 743 30.87 6.69 -1.86
CA ALA A 743 29.56 6.07 -2.03
C ALA A 743 28.41 6.95 -1.49
N SER A 744 28.62 7.53 -0.31
CA SER A 744 27.63 8.43 0.32
C SER A 744 27.44 9.70 -0.51
N LEU A 745 28.53 10.30 -1.01
CA LEU A 745 28.44 11.50 -1.88
C LEU A 745 27.68 11.22 -3.20
N ILE A 746 27.78 10.01 -3.74
CA ILE A 746 27.03 9.60 -4.93
C ILE A 746 25.54 9.33 -4.57
N ALA A 747 25.29 8.71 -3.42
CA ALA A 747 23.93 8.37 -2.96
C ALA A 747 23.09 9.63 -2.67
N PHE A 748 23.69 10.69 -2.14
CA PHE A 748 22.98 11.89 -1.69
C PHE A 748 22.10 12.53 -2.78
N PRO A 749 22.62 12.96 -3.93
CA PRO A 749 21.80 13.62 -4.96
C PRO A 749 20.75 12.68 -5.56
N LEU A 750 21.09 11.40 -5.76
CA LEU A 750 20.16 10.42 -6.33
C LEU A 750 18.99 10.17 -5.40
N THR A 751 19.27 9.99 -4.10
CA THR A 751 18.22 9.72 -3.12
C THR A 751 17.41 10.97 -2.82
N TRP A 752 18.04 12.14 -2.77
CA TRP A 752 17.32 13.40 -2.63
C TRP A 752 16.30 13.59 -3.76
N TYR A 753 16.70 13.37 -5.00
CA TYR A 753 15.81 13.47 -6.16
C TYR A 753 14.64 12.48 -6.08
N ALA A 754 14.94 11.20 -5.81
CA ALA A 754 13.91 10.16 -5.72
C ALA A 754 12.91 10.44 -4.59
N MET A 755 13.42 10.81 -3.39
CA MET A 755 12.54 11.09 -2.23
C MET A 755 11.79 12.41 -2.37
N SER A 756 12.38 13.42 -2.99
CA SER A 756 11.68 14.68 -3.30
C SER A 756 10.51 14.43 -4.26
N LYS A 757 10.68 13.55 -5.25
CA LYS A 757 9.60 13.18 -6.17
C LYS A 757 8.50 12.39 -5.44
N TRP A 758 8.87 11.45 -4.59
CA TRP A 758 7.90 10.70 -3.78
C TRP A 758 7.11 11.60 -2.82
N LEU A 759 7.76 12.59 -2.21
CA LEU A 759 7.08 13.55 -1.33
C LEU A 759 6.07 14.45 -2.08
N GLN A 760 6.17 14.59 -3.41
CA GLN A 760 5.19 15.37 -4.19
C GLN A 760 3.79 14.77 -4.20
N ASP A 761 3.64 13.46 -3.92
CA ASP A 761 2.34 12.79 -3.82
C ASP A 761 1.57 13.18 -2.55
N PHE A 762 2.20 13.94 -1.63
CA PHE A 762 1.60 14.39 -0.39
C PHE A 762 1.28 15.89 -0.45
N ALA A 763 0.03 16.26 -0.15
CA ALA A 763 -0.37 17.67 -0.05
C ALA A 763 0.36 18.38 1.10
N TYR A 764 0.60 17.66 2.21
CA TYR A 764 1.37 18.12 3.35
C TYR A 764 2.62 17.27 3.48
N ARG A 765 3.78 17.86 3.20
CA ARG A 765 5.07 17.18 3.15
C ARG A 765 6.13 17.89 3.97
N ILE A 766 7.11 17.11 4.41
CA ILE A 766 8.31 17.64 5.06
C ILE A 766 9.30 18.13 4.00
N ASP A 767 10.20 19.02 4.42
CA ASP A 767 11.44 19.32 3.70
C ASP A 767 12.54 18.38 4.14
N ILE A 768 13.24 17.78 3.16
CA ILE A 768 14.34 16.86 3.46
C ILE A 768 15.51 17.63 4.07
N GLN A 769 15.73 17.44 5.35
CA GLN A 769 16.77 18.14 6.10
C GLN A 769 18.18 17.58 5.81
N TRP A 770 19.16 18.44 5.71
CA TRP A 770 20.57 18.07 5.38
C TRP A 770 21.18 17.06 6.37
N TRP A 771 20.80 17.13 7.65
CA TRP A 771 21.32 16.23 8.68
C TRP A 771 20.96 14.75 8.46
N VAL A 772 19.87 14.44 7.72
CA VAL A 772 19.47 13.07 7.36
C VAL A 772 20.59 12.39 6.55
N PHE A 773 21.20 13.14 5.62
CA PHE A 773 22.30 12.64 4.80
C PHE A 773 23.55 12.39 5.62
N VAL A 774 23.87 13.31 6.54
CA VAL A 774 25.03 13.17 7.44
C VAL A 774 24.82 11.98 8.40
N LEU A 775 23.62 11.82 8.94
CA LEU A 775 23.28 10.70 9.82
C LEU A 775 23.39 9.36 9.08
N ALA A 776 22.87 9.26 7.86
CA ALA A 776 22.94 8.03 7.05
C ALA A 776 24.39 7.67 6.72
N ALA A 777 25.22 8.65 6.31
CA ALA A 777 26.64 8.46 6.10
C ALA A 777 27.35 8.06 7.39
N GLY A 778 27.02 8.68 8.53
CA GLY A 778 27.54 8.35 9.86
C GLY A 778 27.24 6.90 10.25
N ILE A 779 25.99 6.42 10.03
CA ILE A 779 25.61 5.02 10.28
C ILE A 779 26.41 4.07 9.37
N ALA A 780 26.51 4.36 8.06
CA ALA A 780 27.27 3.55 7.13
C ALA A 780 28.75 3.47 7.51
N LEU A 781 29.37 4.59 7.90
CA LEU A 781 30.76 4.65 8.38
C LEU A 781 30.93 3.91 9.71
N LEU A 782 30.00 4.06 10.64
CA LEU A 782 30.02 3.37 11.94
C LEU A 782 29.99 1.85 11.77
N VAL A 783 29.04 1.35 11.00
CA VAL A 783 28.90 -0.09 10.72
C VAL A 783 30.13 -0.64 10.02
N ALA A 784 30.66 0.09 9.04
CA ALA A 784 31.90 -0.31 8.36
C ALA A 784 33.11 -0.30 9.31
N THR A 785 33.23 0.73 10.15
CA THR A 785 34.31 0.82 11.14
C THR A 785 34.29 -0.33 12.14
N ILE A 786 33.12 -0.68 12.67
CA ILE A 786 32.92 -1.83 13.57
C ILE A 786 33.32 -3.12 12.85
N THR A 787 32.84 -3.32 11.62
CA THR A 787 33.10 -4.51 10.82
C THR A 787 34.60 -4.70 10.53
N ILE A 788 35.31 -3.64 10.14
CA ILE A 788 36.73 -3.68 9.81
C ILE A 788 37.57 -3.80 11.08
N SER A 789 37.24 -3.03 12.13
CA SER A 789 38.00 -3.01 13.38
C SER A 789 38.03 -4.38 14.03
N PHE A 790 36.92 -5.13 14.00
CA PHE A 790 36.92 -6.49 14.54
C PHE A 790 37.98 -7.40 13.89
N GLN A 791 38.11 -7.34 12.56
CA GLN A 791 39.13 -8.11 11.83
C GLN A 791 40.55 -7.56 12.01
N SER A 792 40.69 -6.23 12.02
CA SER A 792 42.00 -5.56 12.15
C SER A 792 42.62 -5.75 13.53
N ILE A 793 41.82 -5.67 14.60
CA ILE A 793 42.24 -5.92 15.98
C ILE A 793 42.69 -7.38 16.14
N LYS A 794 41.90 -8.33 15.60
CA LYS A 794 42.26 -9.74 15.61
C LYS A 794 43.62 -10.02 14.95
N ALA A 795 43.89 -9.32 13.85
CA ALA A 795 45.19 -9.43 13.16
C ALA A 795 46.34 -8.72 13.90
N ALA A 796 46.08 -7.54 14.47
CA ALA A 796 47.04 -6.78 15.24
C ALA A 796 47.43 -7.46 16.57
N LEU A 797 46.53 -8.27 17.14
CA LEU A 797 46.82 -9.10 18.34
C LEU A 797 47.52 -10.40 18.01
N ALA A 798 47.67 -10.80 16.73
CA ALA A 798 48.36 -12.03 16.35
C ALA A 798 49.86 -11.95 16.69
N ASN A 799 50.45 -13.11 17.08
CA ASN A 799 51.87 -13.20 17.45
C ASN A 799 52.76 -12.94 16.24
N PRO A 800 53.64 -11.89 16.27
CA PRO A 800 54.50 -11.51 15.15
C PRO A 800 55.46 -12.61 14.72
N VAL A 801 55.96 -13.43 15.66
CA VAL A 801 56.86 -14.57 15.36
C VAL A 801 56.19 -15.63 14.49
N LYS A 802 54.89 -15.94 14.75
CA LYS A 802 54.11 -16.85 13.89
C LYS A 802 53.84 -16.24 12.51
N SER A 803 53.70 -14.92 12.46
CA SER A 803 53.40 -14.19 11.21
C SER A 803 54.60 -14.12 10.26
N LEU A 804 55.83 -14.15 10.79
CA LEU A 804 57.09 -14.13 10.02
C LEU A 804 57.54 -15.55 9.62
N ARG A 805 57.13 -16.57 10.36
CA ARG A 805 57.56 -17.98 10.19
C ARG A 805 56.64 -18.78 9.25
N SER A 806 55.51 -18.22 8.79
CA SER A 806 54.59 -18.91 7.86
C SER A 806 55.14 -18.82 6.42
N GLU A 807 55.83 -19.85 5.96
CA GLU A 807 56.04 -20.14 4.54
C GLU A 807 54.77 -20.55 3.78
#